data_7e5076f2e4077014da771b1afe5cf985
#
_entry.id   7e5076f2e4077014da771b1afe5cf985
#
_cell.length_a   1.000
_cell.length_b   1.000
_cell.length_c   1.000
_cell.angle_alpha   90.00
_cell.angle_beta   90.00
_cell.angle_gamma   90.00
#
_symmetry.space_group_name_H-M   'P 1'
#
loop_
_entity.id
_entity.type
_entity.pdbx_description
1 polymer ?
#
loop_
_entity_poly.entity_id
_entity_poly.type
_entity_poly.pdbx_seq_one_letter_code
_entity_poly.pdbx_strand_id
1 'polypeptide(L)'
;MNWRKYGKFAGGNFNLGEIDMIKVERCLFVNRAPFREDLEIVFKEGVNVLCGINGRGKTTILSYITDAIYEMAKLNFQGSFEGKENKYYRLSSASHLIDSSKPSLAYIRFGIDDKTIDYIDARGELSEGDYNSLVKYDGKVDYTKIKNGLSSSDTVKTFSCDDSDSKLKEVFLRNVISYFPSYRYELPGYLNNPYKTDVEISNAPRFSGELPNPLEVRTGLNEFSSWVLDVVLDWEVNKQTQKIKGRDREVEIDITPERSVWNNLSQLLKQVLVSKNYPGQVRFGIGRRSKSGSRISIMHDISDDEQEQLCPNISLLSSGETTLLCLFGEIIRQADKLNNNIPLDQIQGVVLIDEIEKHLHIRLQKEILSKLLKLFPRVQFIVTSHSPFLNMGLASESGLKSQIYDLDNGALECEPTTNEVYQKTYELFLGERNKYAEALAEIRPKIESLTKTLVITEGKTDWKHIKKALEYFQSRGEYTDLDIELYEYDMNLGDSELGATLTKYSRIPNRFRIIGLFDCDEGNGKNIHREGGVRNYGNNVYGMSIPVPDYRSYNEGGISIEFLYRDEDMKKIDGDNRRLYVTSEFNENGRYIADLTIGVKNIEKVKNYIESTKEKIYDHDVIDINGNSLALSKENFATNVLNSVTPFDNMNFSGFRAVFERLRSVVLG
;
A
#
# COMPACT_ATOMS: atom_id res chain seq x y z
N MET A 1 -35.52 17.12 -55.34
CA MET A 1 -34.49 16.09 -55.49
C MET A 1 -34.63 15.11 -54.35
N ASN A 2 -34.88 13.86 -54.67
CA ASN A 2 -35.33 12.78 -53.77
C ASN A 2 -34.19 12.23 -52.90
N TRP A 3 -34.23 12.49 -51.60
CA TRP A 3 -33.37 11.89 -50.57
C TRP A 3 -33.99 10.63 -49.95
N ARG A 4 -34.63 9.78 -50.74
CA ARG A 4 -35.26 8.54 -50.26
C ARG A 4 -34.59 7.26 -50.76
N LYS A 5 -33.28 7.22 -50.93
CA LYS A 5 -32.62 6.00 -51.44
C LYS A 5 -31.30 5.60 -50.77
N TYR A 6 -31.04 5.99 -49.54
CA TYR A 6 -29.96 5.33 -48.73
C TYR A 6 -30.40 5.29 -47.28
N GLY A 7 -30.68 4.12 -46.76
CA GLY A 7 -30.88 3.94 -45.35
C GLY A 7 -31.91 2.88 -44.95
N LYS A 8 -31.80 1.67 -45.43
CA LYS A 8 -32.16 0.51 -44.63
C LYS A 8 -30.86 -0.11 -44.15
N PHE A 9 -30.28 0.46 -43.10
CA PHE A 9 -29.43 -0.34 -42.24
C PHE A 9 -30.38 -1.26 -41.47
N ALA A 10 -30.27 -2.53 -41.79
CA ALA A 10 -30.95 -3.62 -41.12
C ALA A 10 -30.73 -3.49 -39.63
N GLY A 11 -31.81 -3.37 -38.88
CA GLY A 11 -31.86 -3.78 -37.49
C GLY A 11 -31.69 -5.32 -37.49
N GLY A 12 -30.48 -5.79 -37.59
CA GLY A 12 -30.14 -7.14 -37.25
C GLY A 12 -30.27 -7.25 -35.76
N ASN A 13 -31.25 -8.00 -35.28
CA ASN A 13 -31.10 -8.69 -34.00
C ASN A 13 -29.79 -9.45 -34.12
N PHE A 14 -28.72 -8.85 -33.60
CA PHE A 14 -27.52 -9.63 -33.25
C PHE A 14 -27.99 -10.57 -32.16
N ASN A 15 -28.32 -11.80 -32.52
CA ASN A 15 -28.16 -12.93 -31.63
C ASN A 15 -26.72 -12.81 -31.15
N LEU A 16 -26.54 -12.42 -29.88
CA LEU A 16 -25.32 -12.56 -29.12
C LEU A 16 -25.10 -14.08 -29.00
N GLY A 17 -24.60 -14.72 -30.09
CA GLY A 17 -24.01 -16.05 -30.00
C GLY A 17 -22.98 -15.98 -28.88
N GLU A 18 -22.85 -17.04 -28.12
CA GLU A 18 -21.87 -17.17 -27.05
C GLU A 18 -20.55 -16.57 -27.55
N ILE A 19 -20.11 -15.50 -26.87
CA ILE A 19 -18.97 -14.68 -27.29
C ILE A 19 -17.73 -15.36 -26.76
N ASP A 20 -16.82 -15.75 -27.64
CA ASP A 20 -15.56 -16.45 -27.30
C ASP A 20 -14.75 -15.65 -26.25
N MET A 21 -14.82 -16.06 -24.98
CA MET A 21 -14.12 -15.45 -23.88
C MET A 21 -12.71 -16.04 -23.74
N ILE A 22 -11.70 -15.17 -23.82
CA ILE A 22 -10.31 -15.60 -23.55
C ILE A 22 -10.03 -15.62 -22.06
N LYS A 23 -9.27 -16.63 -21.62
CA LYS A 23 -8.71 -16.73 -20.27
C LYS A 23 -7.31 -17.33 -20.31
N VAL A 24 -6.47 -17.01 -19.36
CA VAL A 24 -5.22 -17.71 -19.09
C VAL A 24 -5.54 -18.88 -18.17
N GLU A 25 -5.28 -20.11 -18.63
CA GLU A 25 -5.59 -21.29 -17.83
C GLU A 25 -4.39 -21.76 -17.01
N ARG A 26 -3.18 -21.64 -17.59
CA ARG A 26 -1.98 -22.24 -16.98
C ARG A 26 -0.70 -21.58 -17.47
N CYS A 27 0.27 -21.51 -16.57
CA CYS A 27 1.66 -21.18 -16.90
C CYS A 27 2.59 -22.24 -16.32
N LEU A 28 3.62 -22.64 -17.09
CA LEU A 28 4.70 -23.50 -16.63
C LEU A 28 6.04 -22.84 -16.98
N PHE A 29 6.92 -22.69 -16.01
CA PHE A 29 8.25 -22.13 -16.16
C PHE A 29 9.29 -23.15 -15.70
N VAL A 30 10.21 -23.50 -16.59
CA VAL A 30 11.31 -24.43 -16.35
C VAL A 30 12.63 -23.73 -16.63
N ASN A 31 13.54 -23.74 -15.68
CA ASN A 31 14.84 -23.06 -15.78
C ASN A 31 14.72 -21.58 -16.20
N ARG A 32 13.76 -20.85 -15.64
CA ARG A 32 13.50 -19.43 -15.91
C ARG A 32 13.65 -18.59 -14.64
N ALA A 33 14.53 -17.60 -14.66
CA ALA A 33 14.70 -16.69 -13.53
C ALA A 33 13.41 -15.86 -13.29
N PRO A 34 13.04 -15.63 -12.03
CA PRO A 34 13.77 -15.96 -10.80
C PRO A 34 13.39 -17.31 -10.16
N PHE A 35 12.68 -18.17 -10.86
CA PHE A 35 12.14 -19.43 -10.32
C PHE A 35 13.24 -20.49 -10.26
N ARG A 36 13.74 -20.79 -9.06
CA ARG A 36 14.83 -21.77 -8.84
C ARG A 36 14.41 -23.21 -9.13
N GLU A 37 13.12 -23.50 -8.98
CA GLU A 37 12.48 -24.76 -9.27
C GLU A 37 11.45 -24.57 -10.38
N ASP A 38 11.01 -25.65 -11.00
CA ASP A 38 9.96 -25.58 -11.99
C ASP A 38 8.68 -25.07 -11.34
N LEU A 39 8.08 -24.05 -11.95
CA LEU A 39 6.89 -23.39 -11.41
C LEU A 39 5.71 -23.59 -12.33
N GLU A 40 4.68 -24.22 -11.82
CA GLU A 40 3.39 -24.36 -12.50
C GLU A 40 2.29 -23.61 -11.74
N ILE A 41 1.48 -22.85 -12.47
CA ILE A 41 0.34 -22.11 -11.90
C ILE A 41 -0.88 -22.40 -12.76
N VAL A 42 -1.98 -22.82 -12.11
CA VAL A 42 -3.28 -23.01 -12.75
C VAL A 42 -4.20 -21.88 -12.33
N PHE A 43 -4.55 -21.01 -13.26
CA PHE A 43 -5.43 -19.88 -13.01
C PHE A 43 -6.90 -20.29 -13.14
N LYS A 44 -7.75 -19.61 -12.37
CA LYS A 44 -9.20 -19.82 -12.38
C LYS A 44 -9.91 -18.57 -12.92
N GLU A 45 -11.22 -18.69 -13.10
CA GLU A 45 -12.06 -17.53 -13.42
C GLU A 45 -12.09 -16.52 -12.25
N GLY A 46 -12.34 -15.26 -12.57
CA GLY A 46 -12.41 -14.16 -11.59
C GLY A 46 -11.05 -13.58 -11.25
N VAL A 47 -10.78 -13.35 -9.98
CA VAL A 47 -9.58 -12.67 -9.51
C VAL A 47 -8.52 -13.63 -9.03
N ASN A 48 -7.36 -13.62 -9.68
CA ASN A 48 -6.19 -14.42 -9.33
C ASN A 48 -5.10 -13.49 -8.78
N VAL A 49 -4.76 -13.66 -7.52
CA VAL A 49 -3.79 -12.80 -6.83
C VAL A 49 -2.48 -13.53 -6.64
N LEU A 50 -1.41 -13.02 -7.23
CA LEU A 50 -0.05 -13.50 -7.01
C LEU A 50 0.57 -12.77 -5.82
N CYS A 51 0.70 -13.44 -4.69
CA CYS A 51 1.29 -12.93 -3.46
C CYS A 51 2.71 -13.47 -3.26
N GLY A 52 3.50 -12.78 -2.46
CA GLY A 52 4.85 -13.18 -2.07
C GLY A 52 5.75 -11.99 -1.82
N ILE A 53 6.91 -12.23 -1.20
CA ILE A 53 7.93 -11.21 -0.96
C ILE A 53 8.54 -10.70 -2.26
N ASN A 54 9.34 -9.61 -2.17
CA ASN A 54 10.04 -9.07 -3.34
C ASN A 54 11.02 -10.09 -3.92
N GLY A 55 11.14 -10.09 -5.26
CA GLY A 55 12.07 -10.99 -5.98
C GLY A 55 11.52 -12.39 -6.29
N ARG A 56 10.28 -12.73 -5.91
CA ARG A 56 9.67 -14.04 -6.18
C ARG A 56 9.07 -14.19 -7.59
N GLY A 57 9.23 -13.20 -8.45
CA GLY A 57 8.83 -13.31 -9.85
C GLY A 57 7.38 -12.94 -10.17
N LYS A 58 6.65 -12.27 -9.28
CA LYS A 58 5.27 -11.81 -9.53
C LYS A 58 5.14 -11.06 -10.85
N THR A 59 5.88 -9.96 -11.00
CA THR A 59 5.94 -9.16 -12.24
C THR A 59 6.46 -9.95 -13.44
N THR A 60 7.36 -10.92 -13.20
CA THR A 60 7.93 -11.78 -14.24
C THR A 60 6.85 -12.68 -14.85
N ILE A 61 5.98 -13.26 -14.03
CA ILE A 61 4.84 -14.08 -14.51
C ILE A 61 3.93 -13.23 -15.41
N LEU A 62 3.51 -12.03 -14.94
CA LEU A 62 2.69 -11.14 -15.76
C LEU A 62 3.38 -10.75 -17.06
N SER A 63 4.69 -10.55 -17.02
CA SER A 63 5.48 -10.21 -18.21
C SER A 63 5.53 -11.33 -19.23
N TYR A 64 5.68 -12.60 -18.83
CA TYR A 64 5.61 -13.73 -19.74
C TYR A 64 4.23 -13.88 -20.36
N ILE A 65 3.16 -13.73 -19.58
CA ILE A 65 1.79 -13.75 -20.10
C ILE A 65 1.59 -12.62 -21.12
N THR A 66 2.07 -11.42 -20.80
CA THR A 66 1.99 -10.25 -21.69
C THR A 66 2.75 -10.50 -23.00
N ASP A 67 3.96 -11.04 -22.92
CA ASP A 67 4.77 -11.36 -24.12
C ASP A 67 4.08 -12.42 -24.99
N ALA A 68 3.46 -13.44 -24.41
CA ALA A 68 2.67 -14.43 -25.14
C ALA A 68 1.46 -13.80 -25.85
N ILE A 69 0.77 -12.86 -25.19
CA ILE A 69 -0.34 -12.11 -25.79
C ILE A 69 0.15 -11.24 -26.94
N TYR A 70 1.32 -10.59 -26.81
CA TYR A 70 1.92 -9.83 -27.91
C TYR A 70 2.27 -10.73 -29.10
N GLU A 71 2.88 -11.88 -28.86
CA GLU A 71 3.18 -12.84 -29.94
C GLU A 71 1.90 -13.34 -30.62
N MET A 72 0.82 -13.59 -29.84
CA MET A 72 -0.51 -13.93 -30.40
C MET A 72 -1.09 -12.80 -31.25
N ALA A 73 -0.96 -11.55 -30.81
CA ALA A 73 -1.45 -10.39 -31.55
C ALA A 73 -0.71 -10.18 -32.87
N LYS A 74 0.61 -10.47 -32.93
CA LYS A 74 1.41 -10.35 -34.16
C LYS A 74 0.84 -11.20 -35.31
N LEU A 75 0.27 -12.36 -35.02
CA LEU A 75 -0.27 -13.27 -36.05
C LEU A 75 -1.39 -12.60 -36.88
N ASN A 76 -2.14 -11.68 -36.30
CA ASN A 76 -3.33 -11.10 -36.91
C ASN A 76 -3.30 -9.58 -37.12
N PHE A 77 -2.35 -8.87 -36.48
CA PHE A 77 -2.30 -7.40 -36.47
C PHE A 77 -0.94 -6.87 -36.93
N GLN A 78 -0.48 -7.33 -38.09
CA GLN A 78 0.85 -7.02 -38.62
C GLN A 78 1.11 -5.53 -38.72
N GLY A 79 0.12 -4.67 -39.02
CA GLY A 79 0.27 -3.23 -39.10
C GLY A 79 0.76 -2.60 -37.80
N SER A 80 0.32 -3.10 -36.64
CA SER A 80 0.78 -2.61 -35.33
C SER A 80 2.19 -3.05 -34.96
N PHE A 81 2.75 -4.02 -35.68
CA PHE A 81 4.06 -4.63 -35.38
C PHE A 81 5.08 -4.45 -36.52
N GLU A 82 4.77 -3.67 -37.52
CA GLU A 82 5.69 -3.39 -38.63
C GLU A 82 7.05 -2.87 -38.12
N GLY A 83 8.14 -3.51 -38.53
CA GLY A 83 9.50 -3.24 -38.06
C GLY A 83 9.78 -3.68 -36.61
N LYS A 84 8.89 -4.46 -36.01
CA LYS A 84 9.03 -4.95 -34.63
C LYS A 84 8.89 -6.48 -34.54
N GLU A 85 8.91 -7.18 -35.64
CA GLU A 85 8.61 -8.62 -35.76
C GLU A 85 9.50 -9.47 -34.85
N ASN A 86 10.77 -9.08 -34.71
CA ASN A 86 11.78 -9.80 -33.91
C ASN A 86 12.09 -9.14 -32.54
N LYS A 87 11.28 -8.18 -32.10
CA LYS A 87 11.51 -7.54 -30.80
C LYS A 87 10.85 -8.33 -29.69
N TYR A 88 11.59 -8.46 -28.56
CA TYR A 88 11.01 -8.83 -27.29
C TYR A 88 10.33 -7.61 -26.69
N TYR A 89 9.19 -7.81 -26.06
CA TYR A 89 8.44 -6.69 -25.46
C TYR A 89 8.90 -6.41 -24.05
N ARG A 90 8.99 -7.42 -23.22
CA ARG A 90 9.32 -7.29 -21.82
C ARG A 90 10.50 -8.18 -21.40
N LEU A 91 10.49 -9.45 -21.78
CA LEU A 91 11.48 -10.42 -21.35
C LEU A 91 12.19 -11.07 -22.54
N SER A 92 13.51 -11.12 -22.46
CA SER A 92 14.31 -11.94 -23.35
C SER A 92 14.60 -13.29 -22.71
N SER A 93 14.20 -14.37 -23.37
CA SER A 93 14.50 -15.73 -22.91
C SER A 93 16.00 -15.96 -22.71
N ALA A 94 16.84 -15.31 -23.48
CA ALA A 94 18.31 -15.41 -23.35
C ALA A 94 18.86 -14.80 -22.04
N SER A 95 18.24 -13.74 -21.53
CA SER A 95 18.69 -13.05 -20.32
C SER A 95 18.06 -13.56 -19.03
N HIS A 96 17.07 -14.46 -19.14
CA HIS A 96 16.31 -14.97 -17.97
C HIS A 96 16.55 -16.47 -17.70
N LEU A 97 17.70 -17.00 -18.12
CA LEU A 97 18.12 -18.37 -17.80
C LEU A 97 18.76 -18.40 -16.40
N ILE A 98 18.49 -19.46 -15.64
CA ILE A 98 19.19 -19.76 -14.39
C ILE A 98 20.47 -20.52 -14.71
N ASP A 99 20.36 -21.55 -15.51
CA ASP A 99 21.46 -22.43 -15.93
C ASP A 99 21.49 -22.51 -17.45
N SER A 100 22.52 -21.92 -18.05
CA SER A 100 22.70 -21.88 -19.50
C SER A 100 23.04 -23.23 -20.14
N SER A 101 23.41 -24.23 -19.33
CA SER A 101 23.70 -25.60 -19.78
C SER A 101 22.46 -26.48 -19.90
N LYS A 102 21.32 -26.01 -19.38
CA LYS A 102 20.06 -26.75 -19.39
C LYS A 102 19.05 -26.11 -20.31
N PRO A 103 18.15 -26.90 -20.91
CA PRO A 103 17.03 -26.36 -21.66
C PRO A 103 16.10 -25.53 -20.75
N SER A 104 15.44 -24.55 -21.33
CA SER A 104 14.51 -23.71 -20.62
C SER A 104 13.21 -23.56 -21.38
N LEU A 105 12.12 -23.43 -20.64
CA LEU A 105 10.77 -23.41 -21.16
C LEU A 105 9.92 -22.38 -20.41
N ALA A 106 9.19 -21.56 -21.15
CA ALA A 106 8.00 -20.86 -20.66
C ALA A 106 6.81 -21.33 -21.51
N TYR A 107 5.83 -21.89 -20.86
CA TYR A 107 4.63 -22.48 -21.50
C TYR A 107 3.39 -21.82 -20.93
N ILE A 108 2.52 -21.32 -21.80
CA ILE A 108 1.31 -20.60 -21.39
C ILE A 108 0.13 -21.16 -22.18
N ARG A 109 -0.89 -21.60 -21.45
CA ARG A 109 -2.14 -22.09 -22.03
C ARG A 109 -3.23 -21.03 -21.89
N PHE A 110 -3.85 -20.70 -23.02
CA PHE A 110 -5.05 -19.88 -23.10
C PHE A 110 -6.26 -20.75 -23.40
N GLY A 111 -7.35 -20.54 -22.69
CA GLY A 111 -8.67 -21.09 -23.03
C GLY A 111 -9.46 -20.04 -23.82
N ILE A 112 -10.13 -20.49 -24.89
CA ILE A 112 -11.06 -19.69 -25.67
C ILE A 112 -12.31 -20.56 -25.83
N ASP A 113 -13.31 -20.36 -24.99
CA ASP A 113 -14.44 -21.25 -24.80
C ASP A 113 -14.01 -22.70 -24.59
N ASP A 114 -14.40 -23.63 -25.50
CA ASP A 114 -14.07 -25.04 -25.43
C ASP A 114 -12.72 -25.40 -26.10
N LYS A 115 -11.98 -24.42 -26.60
CA LYS A 115 -10.68 -24.65 -27.26
C LYS A 115 -9.54 -24.09 -26.40
N THR A 116 -8.40 -24.75 -26.51
CA THR A 116 -7.16 -24.27 -25.90
C THR A 116 -6.15 -23.86 -26.96
N ILE A 117 -5.40 -22.79 -26.68
CA ILE A 117 -4.25 -22.35 -27.47
C ILE A 117 -3.06 -22.28 -26.56
N ASP A 118 -2.04 -23.03 -26.95
CA ASP A 118 -0.81 -23.10 -26.17
C ASP A 118 0.30 -22.30 -26.84
N TYR A 119 0.98 -21.49 -26.05
CA TYR A 119 2.19 -20.76 -26.42
C TYR A 119 3.39 -21.38 -25.75
N ILE A 120 4.47 -21.51 -26.50
CA ILE A 120 5.77 -21.95 -26.00
C ILE A 120 6.87 -20.97 -26.39
N ASP A 121 7.73 -20.66 -25.41
CA ASP A 121 9.02 -20.01 -25.59
C ASP A 121 10.07 -20.97 -25.02
N ALA A 122 10.78 -21.68 -25.89
CA ALA A 122 11.77 -22.69 -25.52
C ALA A 122 13.16 -22.32 -26.01
N ARG A 123 14.18 -22.68 -25.23
CA ARG A 123 15.59 -22.47 -25.57
C ARG A 123 16.44 -23.64 -25.09
N GLY A 124 17.48 -23.96 -25.85
CA GLY A 124 18.42 -25.04 -25.55
C GLY A 124 17.95 -26.40 -26.09
N GLU A 125 18.82 -27.41 -25.97
CA GLU A 125 18.56 -28.75 -26.47
C GLU A 125 17.53 -29.45 -25.57
N LEU A 126 16.30 -29.56 -26.03
CA LEU A 126 15.19 -30.25 -25.38
C LEU A 126 14.79 -31.47 -26.19
N SER A 127 14.98 -32.66 -25.64
CA SER A 127 14.55 -33.89 -26.32
C SER A 127 13.02 -34.00 -26.33
N GLU A 128 12.47 -34.79 -27.26
CA GLU A 128 11.03 -35.07 -27.30
C GLU A 128 10.54 -35.77 -26.03
N GLY A 129 11.37 -36.66 -25.47
CA GLY A 129 11.08 -37.33 -24.20
C GLY A 129 10.98 -36.37 -23.03
N ASP A 130 11.96 -35.46 -22.91
CA ASP A 130 11.95 -34.42 -21.85
C ASP A 130 10.79 -33.47 -22.02
N TYR A 131 10.53 -33.02 -23.25
CA TYR A 131 9.37 -32.15 -23.54
C TYR A 131 8.06 -32.82 -23.10
N ASN A 132 7.85 -34.07 -23.47
CA ASN A 132 6.65 -34.83 -23.13
C ASN A 132 6.55 -35.12 -21.62
N SER A 133 7.66 -35.18 -20.91
CA SER A 133 7.68 -35.32 -19.46
C SER A 133 7.31 -34.07 -18.72
N LEU A 134 7.69 -32.90 -19.26
CA LEU A 134 7.41 -31.57 -18.70
C LEU A 134 5.99 -31.09 -19.03
N VAL A 135 5.61 -31.20 -20.32
CA VAL A 135 4.31 -30.69 -20.81
C VAL A 135 3.37 -31.88 -21.02
N LYS A 136 2.54 -32.17 -20.02
CA LYS A 136 1.63 -33.33 -19.97
C LYS A 136 0.18 -32.99 -20.31
N TYR A 137 -0.04 -31.99 -21.18
CA TYR A 137 -1.38 -31.49 -21.49
C TYR A 137 -1.86 -32.01 -22.85
N ASP A 138 -3.14 -32.27 -22.94
CA ASP A 138 -3.78 -32.60 -24.21
C ASP A 138 -3.83 -31.36 -25.11
N GLY A 139 -3.63 -31.50 -26.42
CA GLY A 139 -3.63 -30.39 -27.36
C GLY A 139 -2.43 -29.49 -27.29
N LYS A 140 -1.36 -29.89 -26.58
CA LYS A 140 -0.11 -29.10 -26.47
C LYS A 140 0.54 -28.84 -27.83
N VAL A 141 1.48 -27.89 -27.87
CA VAL A 141 2.29 -27.61 -29.06
C VAL A 141 2.99 -28.88 -29.53
N ASP A 142 2.86 -29.22 -30.82
CA ASP A 142 3.52 -30.38 -31.38
C ASP A 142 5.05 -30.20 -31.36
N TYR A 143 5.77 -31.25 -30.91
CA TYR A 143 7.23 -31.18 -30.81
C TYR A 143 7.90 -30.91 -32.16
N THR A 144 7.29 -31.31 -33.27
CA THR A 144 7.80 -31.04 -34.62
C THR A 144 7.90 -29.55 -34.95
N LYS A 145 7.02 -28.70 -34.33
CA LYS A 145 7.05 -27.25 -34.50
C LYS A 145 8.24 -26.57 -33.78
N ILE A 146 8.80 -27.22 -32.76
CA ILE A 146 9.88 -26.67 -31.96
C ILE A 146 11.26 -27.23 -32.27
N LYS A 147 11.37 -28.53 -32.62
CA LYS A 147 12.63 -29.27 -32.73
C LYS A 147 13.67 -28.65 -33.67
N ASN A 148 13.23 -28.03 -34.77
CA ASN A 148 14.13 -27.49 -35.80
C ASN A 148 14.76 -26.16 -35.41
N GLY A 149 14.22 -25.48 -34.42
CA GLY A 149 14.73 -24.21 -33.91
C GLY A 149 15.39 -24.31 -32.54
N LEU A 150 15.39 -25.49 -31.92
CA LEU A 150 16.03 -25.72 -30.64
C LEU A 150 17.54 -25.90 -30.84
N SER A 151 18.29 -24.85 -30.51
CA SER A 151 19.75 -24.88 -30.42
C SER A 151 20.21 -24.24 -29.12
N SER A 152 21.46 -24.40 -28.76
CA SER A 152 22.03 -23.77 -27.55
C SER A 152 21.96 -22.24 -27.57
N SER A 153 21.89 -21.61 -28.77
CA SER A 153 21.87 -20.17 -28.96
C SER A 153 20.51 -19.58 -29.32
N ASP A 154 19.62 -20.39 -29.89
CA ASP A 154 18.37 -19.89 -30.45
C ASP A 154 17.17 -20.13 -29.53
N THR A 155 16.16 -19.29 -29.70
CA THR A 155 14.90 -19.38 -28.99
C THR A 155 13.80 -19.64 -29.98
N VAL A 156 12.97 -20.65 -29.70
CA VAL A 156 11.77 -20.94 -30.47
C VAL A 156 10.56 -20.40 -29.75
N LYS A 157 9.76 -19.63 -30.47
CA LYS A 157 8.46 -19.13 -30.03
C LYS A 157 7.41 -19.60 -31.03
N THR A 158 6.40 -20.33 -30.55
CA THR A 158 5.34 -20.83 -31.44
C THR A 158 4.05 -21.14 -30.68
N PHE A 159 2.99 -21.37 -31.43
CA PHE A 159 1.67 -21.70 -30.92
C PHE A 159 1.22 -23.11 -31.35
N SER A 160 0.27 -23.69 -30.61
CA SER A 160 -0.38 -24.97 -31.00
C SER A 160 -1.29 -24.80 -32.22
N CYS A 161 -1.88 -23.62 -32.40
CA CYS A 161 -2.71 -23.27 -33.58
C CYS A 161 -1.86 -22.85 -34.78
N ASP A 162 -2.48 -22.77 -35.96
CA ASP A 162 -1.86 -22.26 -37.16
C ASP A 162 -2.06 -20.74 -37.29
N ASP A 163 -1.14 -20.04 -37.98
CA ASP A 163 -1.07 -18.58 -38.09
C ASP A 163 -2.31 -17.92 -38.72
N SER A 164 -3.18 -18.70 -39.38
CA SER A 164 -4.36 -18.21 -40.11
C SER A 164 -5.68 -18.35 -39.35
N ASP A 165 -5.66 -18.66 -38.05
CA ASP A 165 -6.91 -18.86 -37.31
C ASP A 165 -7.64 -17.50 -37.09
N SER A 166 -8.70 -17.26 -37.89
CA SER A 166 -9.54 -16.08 -37.84
C SER A 166 -10.19 -15.84 -36.46
N LYS A 167 -10.32 -16.90 -35.65
CA LYS A 167 -10.84 -16.82 -34.28
C LYS A 167 -9.93 -16.01 -33.37
N LEU A 168 -8.60 -16.09 -33.55
CA LEU A 168 -7.67 -15.27 -32.77
C LEU A 168 -7.89 -13.77 -32.98
N LYS A 169 -8.24 -13.36 -34.20
CA LYS A 169 -8.57 -11.97 -34.50
C LYS A 169 -9.84 -11.53 -33.75
N GLU A 170 -10.87 -12.37 -33.75
CA GLU A 170 -12.13 -12.12 -33.05
C GLU A 170 -11.92 -11.97 -31.53
N VAL A 171 -11.00 -12.74 -30.93
CA VAL A 171 -10.64 -12.62 -29.51
C VAL A 171 -10.23 -11.19 -29.17
N PHE A 172 -9.32 -10.57 -29.94
CA PHE A 172 -8.88 -9.19 -29.71
C PHE A 172 -9.95 -8.13 -30.04
N LEU A 173 -10.90 -8.47 -30.91
CA LEU A 173 -11.99 -7.54 -31.27
C LEU A 173 -13.15 -7.56 -30.27
N ARG A 174 -13.24 -8.59 -29.42
CA ARG A 174 -14.38 -8.80 -28.51
C ARG A 174 -14.01 -8.84 -27.03
N ASN A 175 -12.73 -8.94 -26.70
CA ASN A 175 -12.25 -9.03 -25.34
C ASN A 175 -11.36 -7.84 -24.98
N VAL A 176 -11.50 -7.34 -23.77
CA VAL A 176 -10.53 -6.42 -23.17
C VAL A 176 -9.30 -7.23 -22.76
N ILE A 177 -8.17 -6.96 -23.38
CA ILE A 177 -6.91 -7.61 -23.08
C ILE A 177 -5.89 -6.53 -22.77
N SER A 178 -5.54 -6.38 -21.50
CA SER A 178 -4.72 -5.27 -21.03
C SER A 178 -3.76 -5.67 -19.94
N TYR A 179 -2.57 -5.10 -20.00
CA TYR A 179 -1.58 -5.15 -18.93
C TYR A 179 -1.33 -3.75 -18.37
N PHE A 180 -1.50 -3.60 -17.06
CA PHE A 180 -1.22 -2.39 -16.31
C PHE A 180 0.06 -2.60 -15.50
N PRO A 181 1.20 -2.01 -15.90
CA PRO A 181 2.47 -2.20 -15.21
C PRO A 181 2.50 -1.48 -13.85
N SER A 182 3.45 -1.85 -12.99
CA SER A 182 3.62 -1.22 -11.67
C SER A 182 4.02 0.27 -11.76
N TYR A 183 4.62 0.69 -12.88
CA TYR A 183 4.94 2.10 -13.15
C TYR A 183 3.80 2.89 -13.80
N ARG A 184 2.57 2.30 -13.92
CA ARG A 184 1.39 3.10 -14.17
C ARG A 184 1.21 4.07 -13.02
N TYR A 185 1.13 5.33 -13.27
CA TYR A 185 0.85 6.32 -12.25
C TYR A 185 0.09 7.49 -12.85
N GLU A 186 -0.72 8.08 -12.01
CA GLU A 186 -1.40 9.33 -12.31
C GLU A 186 -0.43 10.49 -12.10
N LEU A 187 -0.28 11.36 -13.06
CA LEU A 187 0.45 12.61 -12.86
C LEU A 187 -0.35 13.50 -11.90
N PRO A 188 0.30 14.12 -10.91
CA PRO A 188 -0.36 15.06 -10.03
C PRO A 188 -1.09 16.15 -10.81
N GLY A 189 -2.25 16.61 -10.33
CA GLY A 189 -3.09 17.57 -11.05
C GLY A 189 -2.36 18.87 -11.43
N TYR A 190 -1.32 19.28 -10.70
CA TYR A 190 -0.49 20.44 -11.03
C TYR A 190 0.52 20.19 -12.15
N LEU A 191 0.84 18.93 -12.47
CA LEU A 191 1.68 18.54 -13.60
C LEU A 191 0.83 18.20 -14.84
N ASN A 192 -0.43 17.81 -14.65
CA ASN A 192 -1.37 17.71 -15.73
C ASN A 192 -1.76 19.12 -16.18
N ASN A 193 -1.91 19.34 -17.47
CA ASN A 193 -2.47 20.61 -17.93
C ASN A 193 -4.01 20.55 -17.85
N PRO A 194 -4.64 21.00 -16.75
CA PRO A 194 -6.08 20.88 -16.54
C PRO A 194 -6.89 21.76 -17.51
N TYR A 195 -6.20 22.62 -18.27
CA TYR A 195 -6.78 23.53 -19.25
C TYR A 195 -6.80 22.96 -20.67
N LYS A 196 -6.09 21.84 -20.91
CA LYS A 196 -6.10 21.13 -22.19
C LYS A 196 -6.87 19.81 -22.02
N THR A 197 -8.17 19.88 -22.14
CA THR A 197 -9.00 18.70 -22.35
C THR A 197 -9.37 18.66 -23.82
N ASP A 198 -8.74 17.76 -24.55
CA ASP A 198 -9.09 17.50 -25.94
C ASP A 198 -10.22 16.46 -25.99
N VAL A 199 -11.19 16.65 -26.84
CA VAL A 199 -12.26 15.67 -27.04
C VAL A 199 -11.70 14.55 -27.92
N GLU A 200 -11.73 13.32 -27.41
CA GLU A 200 -11.35 12.14 -28.18
C GLU A 200 -12.51 11.81 -29.15
N ILE A 201 -12.30 12.01 -30.44
CA ILE A 201 -13.27 11.61 -31.45
C ILE A 201 -13.08 10.12 -31.69
N SER A 202 -14.00 9.30 -31.15
CA SER A 202 -13.91 7.83 -31.16
C SER A 202 -14.09 7.19 -32.56
N ASN A 203 -14.43 7.96 -33.58
CA ASN A 203 -14.77 7.48 -34.92
C ASN A 203 -13.62 7.54 -35.94
N ALA A 204 -12.36 7.61 -35.52
CA ALA A 204 -11.25 7.48 -36.45
C ALA A 204 -11.32 6.11 -37.15
N PRO A 205 -11.23 6.04 -38.47
CA PRO A 205 -11.27 4.78 -39.19
C PRO A 205 -10.08 3.92 -38.74
N ARG A 206 -10.37 2.71 -38.23
CA ARG A 206 -9.34 1.75 -37.90
C ARG A 206 -8.74 1.21 -39.19
N PHE A 207 -7.43 1.29 -39.35
CA PHE A 207 -6.74 0.67 -40.46
C PHE A 207 -6.80 -0.84 -40.30
N SER A 208 -7.00 -1.52 -41.44
CA SER A 208 -6.97 -2.99 -41.47
C SER A 208 -5.58 -3.48 -40.98
N GLY A 209 -5.55 -4.36 -40.00
CA GLY A 209 -4.31 -4.93 -39.47
C GLY A 209 -3.72 -4.20 -38.26
N GLU A 210 -4.42 -3.25 -37.68
CA GLU A 210 -4.05 -2.62 -36.41
C GLU A 210 -4.81 -3.21 -35.24
N LEU A 211 -4.13 -3.27 -34.05
CA LEU A 211 -4.76 -3.64 -32.80
C LEU A 211 -5.82 -2.61 -32.39
N PRO A 212 -7.00 -3.07 -31.93
CA PRO A 212 -8.06 -2.16 -31.52
C PRO A 212 -7.69 -1.34 -30.27
N ASN A 213 -6.95 -1.94 -29.33
CA ASN A 213 -6.54 -1.34 -28.08
C ASN A 213 -5.06 -1.63 -27.79
N PRO A 214 -4.36 -0.74 -27.08
CA PRO A 214 -3.01 -1.03 -26.61
C PRO A 214 -3.05 -2.17 -25.57
N LEU A 215 -2.10 -3.10 -25.66
CA LEU A 215 -1.98 -4.22 -24.70
C LEU A 215 -1.31 -3.78 -23.39
N GLU A 216 -0.30 -2.92 -23.46
CA GLU A 216 0.30 -2.29 -22.28
C GLU A 216 -0.27 -0.89 -22.09
N VAL A 217 -0.85 -0.62 -20.92
CA VAL A 217 -1.61 0.60 -20.66
C VAL A 217 -0.99 1.36 -19.49
N ARG A 218 -0.74 2.62 -19.71
CA ARG A 218 -0.47 3.60 -18.67
C ARG A 218 -1.75 4.36 -18.39
N THR A 219 -2.12 4.48 -17.13
CA THR A 219 -3.32 5.24 -16.75
C THR A 219 -2.99 6.73 -16.70
N GLY A 220 -3.82 7.53 -17.30
CA GLY A 220 -3.67 8.98 -17.35
C GLY A 220 -4.98 9.72 -17.15
N LEU A 221 -4.97 10.75 -16.29
CA LEU A 221 -6.16 11.55 -16.03
C LEU A 221 -6.62 12.33 -17.25
N ASN A 222 -5.68 12.77 -18.09
CA ASN A 222 -6.00 13.55 -19.29
C ASN A 222 -6.78 12.73 -20.30
N GLU A 223 -6.31 11.54 -20.64
CA GLU A 223 -6.95 10.64 -21.59
C GLU A 223 -8.31 10.17 -21.07
N PHE A 224 -8.36 9.84 -19.76
CA PHE A 224 -9.62 9.49 -19.10
C PHE A 224 -10.61 10.66 -19.12
N SER A 225 -10.13 11.88 -18.79
CA SER A 225 -10.97 13.08 -18.80
C SER A 225 -11.52 13.43 -20.18
N SER A 226 -10.70 13.28 -21.22
CA SER A 226 -11.12 13.55 -22.60
C SER A 226 -12.24 12.61 -23.02
N TRP A 227 -12.09 11.31 -22.73
CA TRP A 227 -13.13 10.33 -23.03
C TRP A 227 -14.40 10.53 -22.20
N VAL A 228 -14.26 10.82 -20.88
CA VAL A 228 -15.42 11.13 -20.02
C VAL A 228 -16.17 12.36 -20.54
N LEU A 229 -15.46 13.38 -21.04
CA LEU A 229 -16.10 14.55 -21.61
C LEU A 229 -16.93 14.20 -22.85
N ASP A 230 -16.42 13.33 -23.71
CA ASP A 230 -17.14 12.84 -24.89
C ASP A 230 -18.44 12.13 -24.49
N VAL A 231 -18.35 11.17 -23.54
CA VAL A 231 -19.53 10.46 -23.02
C VAL A 231 -20.55 11.41 -22.35
N VAL A 232 -20.08 12.43 -21.62
CA VAL A 232 -20.95 13.43 -20.99
C VAL A 232 -21.64 14.30 -22.05
N LEU A 233 -20.95 14.68 -23.12
CA LEU A 233 -21.52 15.45 -24.21
C LEU A 233 -22.62 14.66 -24.95
N ASP A 234 -22.38 13.40 -25.25
CA ASP A 234 -23.38 12.53 -25.86
C ASP A 234 -24.61 12.37 -24.98
N TRP A 235 -24.44 12.22 -23.68
CA TRP A 235 -25.54 12.17 -22.72
C TRP A 235 -26.37 13.46 -22.72
N GLU A 236 -25.74 14.64 -22.67
CA GLU A 236 -26.44 15.92 -22.66
C GLU A 236 -27.17 16.21 -23.99
N VAL A 237 -26.60 15.82 -25.12
CA VAL A 237 -27.24 15.92 -26.43
C VAL A 237 -28.50 15.08 -26.49
N ASN A 238 -28.42 13.82 -26.06
CA ASN A 238 -29.56 12.91 -26.06
C ASN A 238 -30.69 13.38 -25.12
N LYS A 239 -30.35 13.95 -23.95
CA LYS A 239 -31.29 14.53 -23.01
C LYS A 239 -32.07 15.71 -23.61
N GLN A 240 -31.40 16.58 -24.38
CA GLN A 240 -32.03 17.72 -25.06
C GLN A 240 -32.95 17.28 -26.18
N THR A 241 -32.60 16.27 -26.97
CA THR A 241 -33.41 15.76 -28.08
C THR A 241 -34.73 15.16 -27.56
N GLN A 242 -34.75 14.56 -26.38
CA GLN A 242 -35.97 14.08 -25.78
C GLN A 242 -36.92 15.19 -25.30
N LYS A 243 -36.42 16.32 -24.82
CA LYS A 243 -37.23 17.48 -24.42
C LYS A 243 -37.91 18.19 -25.62
N ILE A 244 -37.32 18.14 -26.80
CA ILE A 244 -37.85 18.81 -28.00
C ILE A 244 -39.02 18.02 -28.64
N LYS A 245 -39.12 16.70 -28.40
CA LYS A 245 -40.20 15.84 -28.92
C LYS A 245 -41.45 15.75 -28.02
N GLY A 246 -41.47 16.41 -26.87
CA GLY A 246 -42.55 16.33 -25.90
C GLY A 246 -43.75 17.22 -26.28
N ARG A 247 -44.70 16.69 -27.01
CA ARG A 247 -46.12 17.02 -26.91
C ARG A 247 -46.87 15.80 -26.44
N ASP A 248 -47.32 15.87 -25.20
CA ASP A 248 -48.37 15.05 -24.58
C ASP A 248 -48.44 13.54 -24.89
N ARG A 249 -47.42 12.75 -24.55
CA ARG A 249 -47.52 11.31 -24.22
C ARG A 249 -46.31 10.91 -23.37
N GLU A 250 -46.55 10.17 -22.29
CA GLU A 250 -45.53 9.36 -21.62
C GLU A 250 -44.89 8.45 -22.69
N VAL A 251 -43.70 8.79 -23.11
CA VAL A 251 -42.91 7.94 -23.97
C VAL A 251 -42.14 7.00 -23.03
N GLU A 252 -42.47 5.73 -23.08
CA GLU A 252 -41.61 4.65 -22.61
C GLU A 252 -40.21 4.93 -23.18
N ILE A 253 -39.27 5.24 -22.31
CA ILE A 253 -37.89 5.57 -22.68
C ILE A 253 -37.26 4.24 -23.07
N ASP A 254 -37.25 3.95 -24.36
CA ASP A 254 -36.38 2.89 -24.90
C ASP A 254 -34.96 3.19 -24.45
N ILE A 255 -34.37 2.26 -23.65
CA ILE A 255 -33.03 2.39 -23.13
C ILE A 255 -32.10 2.34 -24.36
N THR A 256 -31.76 3.51 -24.88
CA THR A 256 -30.79 3.57 -25.98
C THR A 256 -29.45 3.03 -25.53
N PRO A 257 -28.74 2.29 -26.36
CA PRO A 257 -27.46 1.69 -26.03
C PRO A 257 -26.43 2.66 -25.43
N GLU A 258 -26.45 3.91 -25.82
CA GLU A 258 -25.56 5.00 -25.35
C GLU A 258 -25.65 5.26 -23.83
N ARG A 259 -26.68 4.75 -23.16
CA ARG A 259 -26.81 4.84 -21.69
C ARG A 259 -25.91 3.86 -20.94
N SER A 260 -25.44 2.78 -21.56
CA SER A 260 -24.66 1.76 -20.85
C SER A 260 -23.33 2.33 -20.35
N VAL A 261 -22.58 3.04 -21.18
CA VAL A 261 -21.28 3.64 -20.80
C VAL A 261 -21.46 4.69 -19.70
N TRP A 262 -22.49 5.53 -19.82
CA TRP A 262 -22.85 6.49 -18.79
C TRP A 262 -23.18 5.82 -17.45
N ASN A 263 -23.98 4.76 -17.48
CA ASN A 263 -24.34 4.00 -16.30
C ASN A 263 -23.10 3.29 -15.70
N ASN A 264 -22.22 2.75 -16.54
CA ASN A 264 -20.97 2.13 -16.15
C ASN A 264 -20.07 3.11 -15.38
N LEU A 265 -19.90 4.32 -15.92
CA LEU A 265 -19.14 5.40 -15.29
C LEU A 265 -19.77 5.85 -13.97
N SER A 266 -21.10 5.96 -13.92
CA SER A 266 -21.81 6.34 -12.69
C SER A 266 -21.67 5.26 -11.60
N GLN A 267 -21.75 3.98 -11.97
CA GLN A 267 -21.53 2.86 -11.04
C GLN A 267 -20.09 2.84 -10.53
N LEU A 268 -19.10 3.00 -11.42
CA LEU A 268 -17.70 3.10 -11.04
C LEU A 268 -17.48 4.24 -10.04
N LEU A 269 -17.95 5.43 -10.36
CA LEU A 269 -17.81 6.63 -9.54
C LEU A 269 -18.44 6.44 -8.16
N LYS A 270 -19.65 5.87 -8.11
CA LYS A 270 -20.36 5.56 -6.86
C LYS A 270 -19.55 4.61 -5.97
N GLN A 271 -18.92 3.58 -6.55
CA GLN A 271 -18.09 2.64 -5.76
C GLN A 271 -16.80 3.31 -5.25
N VAL A 272 -16.14 4.12 -6.06
CA VAL A 272 -14.92 4.84 -5.67
C VAL A 272 -15.20 5.84 -4.54
N LEU A 273 -16.34 6.52 -4.58
CA LEU A 273 -16.75 7.55 -3.61
C LEU A 273 -17.60 7.00 -2.45
N VAL A 274 -17.81 5.69 -2.36
CA VAL A 274 -18.67 5.07 -1.33
C VAL A 274 -18.28 5.43 0.09
N SER A 275 -17.01 5.69 0.34
CA SER A 275 -16.50 6.09 1.65
C SER A 275 -17.05 7.45 2.14
N LYS A 276 -17.54 8.28 1.23
CA LYS A 276 -18.11 9.60 1.53
C LYS A 276 -19.62 9.57 1.79
N ASN A 277 -20.23 8.39 1.59
CA ASN A 277 -21.64 8.11 1.93
C ASN A 277 -22.64 9.15 1.40
N TYR A 278 -22.52 9.51 0.11
CA TYR A 278 -23.46 10.41 -0.54
C TYR A 278 -24.82 9.69 -0.79
N PRO A 279 -25.91 10.19 -0.24
CA PRO A 279 -27.23 9.69 -0.61
C PRO A 279 -27.57 10.11 -2.04
N GLY A 280 -28.23 9.26 -2.84
CA GLY A 280 -28.63 9.59 -4.20
C GLY A 280 -27.64 9.12 -5.28
N GLN A 281 -27.73 9.73 -6.47
CA GLN A 281 -26.93 9.36 -7.61
C GLN A 281 -25.72 10.31 -7.77
N VAL A 282 -24.52 9.75 -7.83
CA VAL A 282 -23.31 10.48 -8.12
C VAL A 282 -22.92 10.21 -9.57
N ARG A 283 -22.63 11.25 -10.34
CA ARG A 283 -22.30 11.16 -11.77
C ARG A 283 -21.28 12.20 -12.20
N PHE A 284 -20.70 11.98 -13.35
CA PHE A 284 -19.95 13.04 -14.02
C PHE A 284 -20.91 14.08 -14.61
N GLY A 285 -20.44 15.30 -14.76
CA GLY A 285 -21.20 16.38 -15.34
C GLY A 285 -20.31 17.50 -15.85
N ILE A 286 -20.93 18.48 -16.51
CA ILE A 286 -20.23 19.66 -17.02
C ILE A 286 -20.31 20.75 -15.96
N GLY A 287 -19.17 21.12 -15.40
CA GLY A 287 -19.04 22.22 -14.44
C GLY A 287 -19.27 23.58 -15.09
N ARG A 288 -19.51 24.60 -14.27
CA ARG A 288 -19.64 25.98 -14.72
C ARG A 288 -18.38 26.45 -15.42
N ARG A 289 -18.53 27.27 -16.45
CA ARG A 289 -17.43 27.90 -17.16
C ARG A 289 -16.65 28.80 -16.19
N SER A 290 -15.44 28.40 -15.83
CA SER A 290 -14.54 29.19 -15.00
C SER A 290 -13.27 29.50 -15.77
N LYS A 291 -12.54 30.56 -15.35
CA LYS A 291 -11.26 30.92 -15.97
C LYS A 291 -10.15 29.91 -15.70
N SER A 292 -10.39 28.93 -14.82
CA SER A 292 -9.36 28.03 -14.32
C SER A 292 -9.90 26.61 -14.21
N GLY A 293 -9.80 25.75 -15.22
CA GLY A 293 -9.93 24.34 -15.00
C GLY A 293 -10.73 23.52 -16.00
N SER A 294 -10.60 22.22 -15.86
CA SER A 294 -11.38 21.21 -16.54
C SER A 294 -12.87 21.44 -16.29
N ARG A 295 -13.67 21.21 -17.30
CA ARG A 295 -15.14 21.33 -17.20
C ARG A 295 -15.82 20.06 -16.69
N ILE A 296 -15.05 18.98 -16.45
CA ILE A 296 -15.58 17.73 -15.91
C ILE A 296 -15.67 17.86 -14.41
N SER A 297 -16.89 17.84 -13.91
CA SER A 297 -17.20 17.90 -12.48
C SER A 297 -17.86 16.62 -12.02
N ILE A 298 -17.92 16.42 -10.72
CA ILE A 298 -18.72 15.38 -10.08
C ILE A 298 -19.98 16.04 -9.53
N MET A 299 -21.11 15.55 -9.96
CA MET A 299 -22.43 16.02 -9.58
C MET A 299 -23.11 14.99 -8.70
N HIS A 300 -23.90 15.48 -7.76
CA HIS A 300 -24.74 14.68 -6.91
C HIS A 300 -26.21 15.09 -7.14
N ASP A 301 -27.00 14.16 -7.60
CA ASP A 301 -28.43 14.36 -7.80
C ASP A 301 -29.13 13.95 -6.50
N ILE A 302 -29.54 14.95 -5.71
CA ILE A 302 -30.22 14.74 -4.42
C ILE A 302 -31.68 14.38 -4.68
N SER A 303 -32.30 15.05 -5.64
CA SER A 303 -33.64 14.79 -6.17
C SER A 303 -33.71 15.13 -7.67
N ASP A 304 -34.85 14.91 -8.31
CA ASP A 304 -35.02 15.22 -9.73
C ASP A 304 -34.80 16.71 -10.05
N ASP A 305 -35.07 17.60 -9.06
CA ASP A 305 -34.95 19.05 -9.22
C ASP A 305 -33.75 19.66 -8.48
N GLU A 306 -33.08 18.89 -7.60
CA GLU A 306 -31.98 19.40 -6.77
C GLU A 306 -30.68 18.69 -7.06
N GLN A 307 -29.69 19.45 -7.56
CA GLN A 307 -28.37 18.96 -7.92
C GLN A 307 -27.30 19.78 -7.20
N GLU A 308 -26.32 19.09 -6.63
CA GLU A 308 -25.17 19.67 -5.98
C GLU A 308 -23.88 19.32 -6.74
N GLN A 309 -22.97 20.28 -6.86
CA GLN A 309 -21.64 20.05 -7.39
C GLN A 309 -20.70 19.63 -6.27
N LEU A 310 -20.41 18.31 -6.16
CA LEU A 310 -19.50 17.77 -5.13
C LEU A 310 -18.04 18.12 -5.37
N CYS A 311 -17.63 18.07 -6.64
CA CYS A 311 -16.25 18.35 -7.02
C CYS A 311 -16.23 19.11 -8.34
N PRO A 312 -15.69 20.33 -8.36
CA PRO A 312 -15.69 21.16 -9.58
C PRO A 312 -14.75 20.64 -10.66
N ASN A 313 -13.79 19.81 -10.30
CA ASN A 313 -12.83 19.20 -11.21
C ASN A 313 -12.38 17.85 -10.67
N ILE A 314 -12.38 16.81 -11.51
CA ILE A 314 -11.95 15.47 -11.13
C ILE A 314 -10.49 15.39 -10.66
N SER A 315 -9.63 16.34 -11.06
CA SER A 315 -8.26 16.43 -10.56
C SER A 315 -8.14 16.83 -9.08
N LEU A 316 -9.24 17.22 -8.43
CA LEU A 316 -9.31 17.54 -7.02
C LEU A 316 -9.68 16.32 -6.14
N LEU A 317 -9.91 15.18 -6.73
CA LEU A 317 -10.05 13.92 -6.02
C LEU A 317 -8.73 13.52 -5.33
N SER A 318 -8.82 12.71 -4.31
CA SER A 318 -7.61 12.14 -3.69
C SER A 318 -6.84 11.28 -4.69
N SER A 319 -5.53 11.16 -4.52
CA SER A 319 -4.69 10.35 -5.43
C SER A 319 -5.17 8.90 -5.53
N GLY A 320 -5.65 8.30 -4.43
CA GLY A 320 -6.19 6.94 -4.45
C GLY A 320 -7.51 6.83 -5.22
N GLU A 321 -8.44 7.80 -5.06
CA GLU A 321 -9.68 7.86 -5.84
C GLU A 321 -9.40 8.03 -7.33
N THR A 322 -8.50 8.94 -7.68
CA THR A 322 -8.08 9.17 -9.07
C THR A 322 -7.43 7.93 -9.67
N THR A 323 -6.54 7.25 -8.94
CA THR A 323 -5.90 6.01 -9.39
C THR A 323 -6.93 4.93 -9.69
N LEU A 324 -7.92 4.73 -8.83
CA LEU A 324 -8.98 3.74 -9.03
C LEU A 324 -9.88 4.11 -10.23
N LEU A 325 -10.27 5.38 -10.35
CA LEU A 325 -11.06 5.85 -11.49
C LEU A 325 -10.32 5.67 -12.82
N CYS A 326 -9.04 6.03 -12.88
CA CYS A 326 -8.24 5.88 -14.10
C CYS A 326 -8.02 4.40 -14.45
N LEU A 327 -7.74 3.54 -13.46
CA LEU A 327 -7.51 2.12 -13.68
C LEU A 327 -8.76 1.40 -14.21
N PHE A 328 -9.87 1.48 -13.46
CA PHE A 328 -11.10 0.78 -13.84
C PHE A 328 -11.85 1.49 -14.95
N GLY A 329 -11.74 2.82 -15.04
CA GLY A 329 -12.28 3.61 -16.13
C GLY A 329 -11.62 3.28 -17.47
N GLU A 330 -10.32 2.98 -17.49
CA GLU A 330 -9.61 2.54 -18.68
C GLU A 330 -10.12 1.19 -19.20
N ILE A 331 -10.47 0.26 -18.31
CA ILE A 331 -11.10 -1.03 -18.70
C ILE A 331 -12.43 -0.76 -19.41
N ILE A 332 -13.25 0.15 -18.88
CA ILE A 332 -14.51 0.54 -19.50
C ILE A 332 -14.26 1.22 -20.85
N ARG A 333 -13.29 2.13 -20.93
CA ARG A 333 -12.93 2.83 -22.17
C ARG A 333 -12.47 1.88 -23.26
N GLN A 334 -11.69 0.86 -22.91
CA GLN A 334 -11.27 -0.15 -23.89
C GLN A 334 -12.44 -1.03 -24.35
N ALA A 335 -13.35 -1.38 -23.44
CA ALA A 335 -14.55 -2.11 -23.80
C ALA A 335 -15.46 -1.28 -24.73
N ASP A 336 -15.63 0.01 -24.46
CA ASP A 336 -16.39 0.95 -25.27
C ASP A 336 -15.83 1.07 -26.70
N LYS A 337 -14.51 1.08 -26.85
CA LYS A 337 -13.84 1.06 -28.16
C LYS A 337 -14.06 -0.23 -28.96
N LEU A 338 -14.26 -1.35 -28.29
CA LEU A 338 -14.52 -2.64 -28.95
C LEU A 338 -15.98 -2.79 -29.32
N ASN A 339 -16.87 -2.43 -28.43
CA ASN A 339 -18.31 -2.52 -28.61
C ASN A 339 -18.98 -1.39 -27.85
N ASN A 340 -19.44 -0.38 -28.60
CA ASN A 340 -20.11 0.76 -28.01
C ASN A 340 -21.28 0.29 -27.14
N ASN A 341 -21.33 0.78 -25.90
CA ASN A 341 -22.45 0.60 -24.98
C ASN A 341 -22.60 -0.78 -24.32
N ILE A 342 -21.51 -1.53 -24.12
CA ILE A 342 -21.53 -2.79 -23.37
C ILE A 342 -21.74 -2.52 -21.87
N PRO A 343 -22.69 -3.20 -21.19
CA PRO A 343 -22.83 -3.12 -19.73
C PRO A 343 -21.61 -3.70 -18.99
N LEU A 344 -21.35 -3.23 -17.75
CA LEU A 344 -20.19 -3.67 -16.94
C LEU A 344 -20.12 -5.18 -16.77
N ASP A 345 -21.24 -5.82 -16.50
CA ASP A 345 -21.35 -7.27 -16.26
C ASP A 345 -21.16 -8.12 -17.52
N GLN A 346 -21.15 -7.49 -18.70
CA GLN A 346 -20.88 -8.14 -19.97
C GLN A 346 -19.47 -7.86 -20.52
N ILE A 347 -18.73 -6.94 -19.92
CA ILE A 347 -17.32 -6.71 -20.26
C ILE A 347 -16.54 -7.97 -19.90
N GLN A 348 -15.81 -8.51 -20.90
CA GLN A 348 -15.07 -9.76 -20.76
C GLN A 348 -13.64 -9.67 -21.28
N GLY A 349 -12.78 -10.58 -20.85
CA GLY A 349 -11.38 -10.67 -21.26
C GLY A 349 -10.41 -10.96 -20.15
N VAL A 350 -9.14 -10.63 -20.38
CA VAL A 350 -8.03 -10.83 -19.43
C VAL A 350 -7.37 -9.50 -19.10
N VAL A 351 -7.32 -9.16 -17.81
CA VAL A 351 -6.70 -7.94 -17.32
C VAL A 351 -5.61 -8.28 -16.33
N LEU A 352 -4.38 -7.94 -16.68
CA LEU A 352 -3.18 -8.12 -15.88
C LEU A 352 -2.84 -6.83 -15.16
N ILE A 353 -2.67 -6.85 -13.84
CA ILE A 353 -2.36 -5.63 -13.05
C ILE A 353 -1.21 -5.91 -12.10
N ASP A 354 -0.10 -5.21 -12.31
CA ASP A 354 1.06 -5.31 -11.42
C ASP A 354 0.93 -4.32 -10.25
N GLU A 355 1.14 -4.80 -9.01
CA GLU A 355 0.99 -4.03 -7.76
C GLU A 355 -0.36 -3.27 -7.72
N ILE A 356 -1.47 -4.01 -7.75
CA ILE A 356 -2.81 -3.41 -7.86
C ILE A 356 -3.13 -2.42 -6.72
N GLU A 357 -2.57 -2.62 -5.52
CA GLU A 357 -2.75 -1.79 -4.33
C GLU A 357 -1.92 -0.50 -4.30
N LYS A 358 -1.05 -0.29 -5.28
CA LYS A 358 -0.11 0.82 -5.29
C LYS A 358 -0.82 2.18 -5.19
N HIS A 359 -0.28 3.06 -4.32
CA HIS A 359 -0.84 4.39 -4.01
C HIS A 359 -2.22 4.39 -3.33
N LEU A 360 -2.74 3.23 -2.92
CA LEU A 360 -4.03 3.14 -2.25
C LEU A 360 -3.86 3.11 -0.72
N HIS A 361 -4.67 3.91 -0.03
CA HIS A 361 -4.79 3.81 1.42
C HIS A 361 -5.38 2.44 1.81
N ILE A 362 -4.97 1.87 2.97
CA ILE A 362 -5.39 0.53 3.46
C ILE A 362 -6.91 0.31 3.36
N ARG A 363 -7.70 1.34 3.67
CA ARG A 363 -9.16 1.26 3.58
C ARG A 363 -9.64 1.04 2.15
N LEU A 364 -9.03 1.73 1.15
CA LEU A 364 -9.37 1.54 -0.25
C LEU A 364 -8.99 0.14 -0.73
N GLN A 365 -7.85 -0.38 -0.26
CA GLN A 365 -7.40 -1.74 -0.59
C GLN A 365 -8.39 -2.80 -0.08
N LYS A 366 -8.89 -2.65 1.16
CA LYS A 366 -9.77 -3.63 1.80
C LYS A 366 -11.23 -3.51 1.36
N GLU A 367 -11.79 -2.27 1.37
CA GLU A 367 -13.23 -2.06 1.26
C GLU A 367 -13.72 -1.76 -0.15
N ILE A 368 -12.86 -1.15 -0.98
CA ILE A 368 -13.28 -0.61 -2.27
C ILE A 368 -12.78 -1.48 -3.43
N LEU A 369 -11.52 -1.92 -3.38
CA LEU A 369 -10.90 -2.61 -4.49
C LEU A 369 -11.61 -3.94 -4.82
N SER A 370 -12.01 -4.72 -3.82
CA SER A 370 -12.80 -5.95 -4.02
C SER A 370 -14.15 -5.69 -4.68
N LYS A 371 -14.83 -4.60 -4.30
CA LYS A 371 -16.10 -4.20 -4.90
C LYS A 371 -15.96 -3.73 -6.34
N LEU A 372 -14.86 -3.05 -6.66
CA LEU A 372 -14.57 -2.63 -8.03
C LEU A 372 -14.27 -3.84 -8.93
N LEU A 373 -13.48 -4.80 -8.46
CA LEU A 373 -13.23 -6.04 -9.18
C LEU A 373 -14.51 -6.83 -9.44
N LYS A 374 -15.44 -6.84 -8.49
CA LYS A 374 -16.76 -7.50 -8.62
C LYS A 374 -17.66 -6.89 -9.70
N LEU A 375 -17.45 -5.62 -10.08
CA LEU A 375 -18.22 -5.00 -11.17
C LEU A 375 -17.99 -5.67 -12.52
N PHE A 376 -16.90 -6.44 -12.68
CA PHE A 376 -16.51 -7.08 -13.93
C PHE A 376 -16.48 -8.61 -13.81
N PRO A 377 -17.62 -9.27 -13.66
CA PRO A 377 -17.69 -10.71 -13.34
C PRO A 377 -17.20 -11.63 -14.47
N ARG A 378 -17.12 -11.14 -15.70
CA ARG A 378 -16.63 -11.88 -16.89
C ARG A 378 -15.18 -11.51 -17.27
N VAL A 379 -14.50 -10.70 -16.49
CA VAL A 379 -13.08 -10.40 -16.66
C VAL A 379 -12.27 -11.31 -15.75
N GLN A 380 -11.31 -12.03 -16.33
CA GLN A 380 -10.28 -12.70 -15.55
C GLN A 380 -9.21 -11.66 -15.16
N PHE A 381 -9.07 -11.39 -13.89
CA PHE A 381 -8.00 -10.58 -13.36
C PHE A 381 -6.85 -11.47 -12.89
N ILE A 382 -5.63 -11.16 -13.32
CA ILE A 382 -4.41 -11.73 -12.76
C ILE A 382 -3.61 -10.55 -12.23
N VAL A 383 -3.51 -10.46 -10.90
CA VAL A 383 -2.96 -9.28 -10.24
C VAL A 383 -1.82 -9.68 -9.32
N THR A 384 -0.82 -8.81 -9.18
CA THR A 384 0.19 -8.98 -8.15
C THR A 384 -0.12 -8.07 -6.97
N SER A 385 0.14 -8.55 -5.76
CA SER A 385 -0.08 -7.77 -4.55
C SER A 385 0.86 -8.16 -3.42
N HIS A 386 1.20 -7.16 -2.59
CA HIS A 386 1.85 -7.31 -1.29
C HIS A 386 0.89 -6.99 -0.14
N SER A 387 -0.39 -6.71 -0.43
CA SER A 387 -1.33 -6.23 0.55
C SER A 387 -2.13 -7.35 1.21
N PRO A 388 -1.95 -7.58 2.51
CA PRO A 388 -2.85 -8.46 3.26
C PRO A 388 -4.27 -7.89 3.34
N PHE A 389 -4.43 -6.56 3.22
CA PHE A 389 -5.73 -5.90 3.26
C PHE A 389 -6.57 -6.17 2.02
N LEU A 390 -5.95 -6.25 0.84
CA LEU A 390 -6.62 -6.70 -0.37
C LEU A 390 -7.14 -8.12 -0.20
N ASN A 391 -6.29 -9.04 0.27
CA ASN A 391 -6.68 -10.44 0.48
C ASN A 391 -7.86 -10.57 1.44
N MET A 392 -7.86 -9.80 2.55
CA MET A 392 -8.99 -9.74 3.48
C MET A 392 -10.26 -9.17 2.81
N GLY A 393 -10.11 -8.15 1.97
CA GLY A 393 -11.21 -7.54 1.22
C GLY A 393 -11.84 -8.54 0.26
N LEU A 394 -11.03 -9.29 -0.49
CA LEU A 394 -11.49 -10.34 -1.41
C LEU A 394 -12.24 -11.46 -0.67
N ALA A 395 -11.71 -11.91 0.47
CA ALA A 395 -12.37 -12.95 1.28
C ALA A 395 -13.71 -12.50 1.86
N SER A 396 -13.86 -11.21 2.17
CA SER A 396 -15.08 -10.65 2.75
C SER A 396 -16.16 -10.30 1.72
N GLU A 397 -15.81 -10.21 0.42
CA GLU A 397 -16.73 -9.79 -0.63
C GLU A 397 -17.54 -10.97 -1.17
N SER A 398 -18.78 -11.07 -0.73
CA SER A 398 -19.71 -12.14 -1.12
C SER A 398 -19.95 -12.18 -2.62
N GLY A 399 -19.83 -13.37 -3.23
CA GLY A 399 -20.10 -13.61 -4.65
C GLY A 399 -18.94 -13.20 -5.59
N LEU A 400 -17.80 -12.76 -5.08
CA LEU A 400 -16.59 -12.55 -5.87
C LEU A 400 -15.77 -13.86 -5.89
N LYS A 401 -15.52 -14.41 -7.09
CA LYS A 401 -14.59 -15.54 -7.26
C LYS A 401 -13.16 -15.01 -7.17
N SER A 402 -12.40 -15.45 -6.18
CA SER A 402 -11.00 -15.04 -6.02
C SER A 402 -10.13 -16.19 -5.54
N GLN A 403 -8.89 -16.26 -6.02
CA GLN A 403 -7.86 -17.20 -5.60
C GLN A 403 -6.57 -16.44 -5.30
N ILE A 404 -5.82 -16.94 -4.34
CA ILE A 404 -4.53 -16.37 -3.93
C ILE A 404 -3.47 -17.44 -4.09
N TYR A 405 -2.38 -17.11 -4.78
CA TYR A 405 -1.23 -17.97 -5.01
C TYR A 405 -0.04 -17.45 -4.25
N ASP A 406 0.48 -18.26 -3.34
CA ASP A 406 1.65 -17.93 -2.54
C ASP A 406 2.94 -18.35 -3.28
N LEU A 407 3.63 -17.38 -3.86
CA LEU A 407 4.88 -17.60 -4.60
C LEU A 407 6.08 -17.91 -3.70
N ASP A 408 5.98 -17.64 -2.40
CA ASP A 408 7.01 -18.03 -1.43
C ASP A 408 6.99 -19.55 -1.20
N ASN A 409 5.83 -20.19 -1.43
CA ASN A 409 5.58 -21.60 -1.29
C ASN A 409 5.25 -22.31 -2.63
N GLY A 410 5.95 -21.97 -3.72
CA GLY A 410 5.79 -22.65 -5.01
C GLY A 410 4.47 -22.36 -5.73
N ALA A 411 3.89 -21.19 -5.54
CA ALA A 411 2.61 -20.74 -6.10
C ALA A 411 1.43 -21.66 -5.70
N LEU A 412 1.47 -22.22 -4.50
CA LEU A 412 0.33 -22.98 -3.97
C LEU A 412 -0.86 -22.03 -3.75
N GLU A 413 -2.04 -22.53 -4.13
CA GLU A 413 -3.29 -21.85 -3.80
C GLU A 413 -3.49 -21.84 -2.29
N CYS A 414 -3.79 -20.71 -1.72
CA CYS A 414 -3.96 -20.54 -0.29
C CYS A 414 -5.18 -19.67 0.04
N GLU A 415 -5.67 -19.81 1.25
CA GLU A 415 -6.69 -18.92 1.79
C GLU A 415 -6.13 -17.51 2.03
N PRO A 416 -6.95 -16.46 1.95
CA PRO A 416 -6.51 -15.09 2.15
C PRO A 416 -5.75 -14.83 3.46
N THR A 417 -6.01 -15.64 4.49
CA THR A 417 -5.43 -15.51 5.83
C THR A 417 -4.26 -16.44 6.09
N THR A 418 -3.96 -17.37 5.18
CA THR A 418 -2.90 -18.39 5.38
C THR A 418 -1.61 -18.10 4.61
N ASN A 419 -1.60 -17.10 3.71
CA ASN A 419 -0.38 -16.72 2.99
C ASN A 419 0.67 -16.07 3.90
N GLU A 420 1.92 -16.22 3.56
CA GLU A 420 3.06 -15.76 4.39
C GLU A 420 3.04 -14.24 4.64
N VAL A 421 2.63 -13.45 3.67
CA VAL A 421 2.53 -11.97 3.81
C VAL A 421 1.49 -11.61 4.88
N TYR A 422 0.33 -12.28 4.87
CA TYR A 422 -0.70 -12.06 5.88
C TYR A 422 -0.23 -12.51 7.26
N GLN A 423 0.35 -13.73 7.36
CA GLN A 423 0.83 -14.28 8.63
C GLN A 423 1.88 -13.38 9.29
N LYS A 424 2.89 -12.95 8.55
CA LYS A 424 3.90 -12.01 9.04
C LYS A 424 3.31 -10.67 9.49
N THR A 425 2.37 -10.13 8.73
CA THR A 425 1.69 -8.88 9.10
C THR A 425 0.84 -9.06 10.35
N TYR A 426 0.11 -10.17 10.44
CA TYR A 426 -0.71 -10.51 11.60
C TYR A 426 0.12 -10.73 12.87
N GLU A 427 1.25 -11.43 12.76
CA GLU A 427 2.19 -11.63 13.88
C GLU A 427 2.76 -10.31 14.38
N LEU A 428 3.11 -9.39 13.47
CA LEU A 428 3.54 -8.04 13.86
C LEU A 428 2.46 -7.29 14.64
N PHE A 429 1.22 -7.28 14.12
CA PHE A 429 0.11 -6.61 14.80
C PHE A 429 -0.30 -7.27 16.12
N LEU A 430 -0.30 -8.61 16.17
CA LEU A 430 -0.61 -9.33 17.41
C LEU A 430 0.52 -9.20 18.43
N GLY A 431 1.77 -9.28 18.00
CA GLY A 431 2.91 -9.06 18.85
C GLY A 431 2.83 -7.72 19.57
N GLU A 432 2.58 -6.66 18.86
CA GLU A 432 2.39 -5.32 19.44
C GLU A 432 1.12 -5.24 20.32
N ARG A 433 -0.02 -5.78 19.83
CA ARG A 433 -1.29 -5.78 20.58
C ARG A 433 -1.21 -6.62 21.87
N ASN A 434 -0.56 -7.78 21.82
CA ASN A 434 -0.43 -8.66 23.00
C ASN A 434 0.48 -8.02 24.04
N LYS A 435 1.62 -7.45 23.64
CA LYS A 435 2.46 -6.65 24.53
C LYS A 435 1.69 -5.53 25.21
N TYR A 436 0.86 -4.84 24.44
CA TYR A 436 0.02 -3.77 24.95
C TYR A 436 -1.10 -4.26 25.88
N ALA A 437 -1.78 -5.37 25.52
CA ALA A 437 -2.83 -5.97 26.32
C ALA A 437 -2.29 -6.58 27.62
N GLU A 438 -1.11 -7.20 27.57
CA GLU A 438 -0.40 -7.73 28.73
C GLU A 438 -0.02 -6.60 29.70
N ALA A 439 0.57 -5.51 29.17
CA ALA A 439 0.89 -4.34 29.99
C ALA A 439 -0.36 -3.72 30.66
N LEU A 440 -1.49 -3.65 29.96
CA LEU A 440 -2.74 -3.16 30.55
C LEU A 440 -3.36 -4.16 31.54
N ALA A 441 -3.26 -5.46 31.29
CA ALA A 441 -3.76 -6.49 32.20
C ALA A 441 -2.98 -6.54 33.51
N GLU A 442 -1.69 -6.23 33.48
CA GLU A 442 -0.85 -6.08 34.69
C GLU A 442 -1.18 -4.79 35.46
N ILE A 443 -1.43 -3.69 34.74
CA ILE A 443 -1.73 -2.39 35.37
C ILE A 443 -3.09 -2.39 36.07
N ARG A 444 -4.12 -2.98 35.48
CA ARG A 444 -5.50 -2.92 35.98
C ARG A 444 -5.69 -3.53 37.38
N PRO A 445 -5.22 -4.75 37.69
CA PRO A 445 -5.29 -5.28 39.05
C PRO A 445 -4.50 -4.43 40.06
N LYS A 446 -3.38 -3.84 39.62
CA LYS A 446 -2.54 -3.00 40.46
C LYS A 446 -3.23 -1.69 40.82
N ILE A 447 -4.00 -1.10 39.90
CA ILE A 447 -4.81 0.10 40.18
C ILE A 447 -6.00 -0.22 41.10
N GLU A 448 -6.66 -1.35 40.89
CA GLU A 448 -7.75 -1.80 41.75
C GLU A 448 -7.30 -2.12 43.17
N SER A 449 -6.03 -2.48 43.36
CA SER A 449 -5.41 -2.75 44.67
C SER A 449 -4.69 -1.55 45.29
N LEU A 450 -4.69 -0.37 44.64
CA LEU A 450 -3.98 0.83 45.11
C LEU A 450 -4.45 1.24 46.51
N THR A 451 -3.50 1.49 47.37
CA THR A 451 -3.70 2.07 48.70
C THR A 451 -3.18 3.49 48.81
N LYS A 452 -2.43 3.96 47.79
CA LYS A 452 -1.80 5.28 47.69
C LYS A 452 -1.65 5.76 46.26
N THR A 453 -1.13 6.94 46.05
CA THR A 453 -0.89 7.51 44.74
C THR A 453 0.07 6.68 43.91
N LEU A 454 -0.32 6.34 42.67
CA LEU A 454 0.50 5.62 41.71
C LEU A 454 1.20 6.57 40.76
N VAL A 455 2.50 6.40 40.57
CA VAL A 455 3.29 7.10 39.56
C VAL A 455 3.74 6.10 38.48
N ILE A 456 3.41 6.40 37.23
CA ILE A 456 3.77 5.62 36.05
C ILE A 456 4.72 6.46 35.21
N THR A 457 5.90 5.94 34.87
CA THR A 457 6.88 6.66 34.05
C THR A 457 6.75 6.32 32.57
N GLU A 458 7.31 7.13 31.69
CA GLU A 458 7.31 6.90 30.23
C GLU A 458 8.21 5.74 29.85
N GLY A 459 9.43 5.72 30.36
CA GLY A 459 10.45 4.72 30.09
C GLY A 459 10.57 3.64 31.17
N LYS A 460 10.94 2.43 30.77
CA LYS A 460 11.18 1.29 31.68
C LYS A 460 12.34 1.49 32.66
N THR A 461 13.15 2.50 32.45
CA THR A 461 14.32 2.84 33.28
C THR A 461 14.04 3.99 34.24
N ASP A 462 13.06 4.84 33.91
CA ASP A 462 12.85 6.13 34.60
C ASP A 462 12.40 5.94 36.03
N TRP A 463 11.54 4.96 36.30
CA TRP A 463 11.12 4.62 37.68
C TRP A 463 12.30 4.25 38.57
N LYS A 464 13.38 3.65 38.03
CA LYS A 464 14.59 3.28 38.79
C LYS A 464 15.28 4.54 39.30
N HIS A 465 15.39 5.55 38.48
CA HIS A 465 15.98 6.85 38.86
C HIS A 465 15.14 7.57 39.92
N ILE A 466 13.82 7.63 39.72
CA ILE A 466 12.88 8.27 40.65
C ILE A 466 12.89 7.54 41.99
N LYS A 467 12.86 6.21 41.99
CA LYS A 467 12.91 5.38 43.21
C LYS A 467 14.15 5.67 44.01
N LYS A 468 15.32 5.62 43.36
CA LYS A 468 16.60 5.85 44.04
C LYS A 468 16.75 7.27 44.57
N ALA A 469 16.32 8.26 43.79
CA ALA A 469 16.35 9.64 44.24
C ALA A 469 15.41 9.90 45.42
N LEU A 470 14.20 9.31 45.41
CA LEU A 470 13.26 9.41 46.55
C LEU A 470 13.83 8.76 47.81
N GLU A 471 14.40 7.56 47.75
CA GLU A 471 15.07 6.88 48.83
C GLU A 471 16.22 7.74 49.44
N TYR A 472 17.01 8.38 48.56
CA TYR A 472 18.08 9.28 48.96
C TYR A 472 17.57 10.49 49.77
N PHE A 473 16.52 11.15 49.32
CA PHE A 473 15.94 12.29 50.01
C PHE A 473 15.23 11.89 51.30
N GLN A 474 14.46 10.81 51.32
CA GLN A 474 13.75 10.32 52.49
C GLN A 474 14.70 9.87 53.58
N SER A 475 15.84 9.26 53.25
CA SER A 475 16.89 8.92 54.23
C SER A 475 17.50 10.13 54.94
N ARG A 476 17.33 11.35 54.38
CA ARG A 476 17.76 12.63 54.92
C ARG A 476 16.66 13.42 55.59
N GLY A 477 15.46 12.84 55.71
CA GLY A 477 14.30 13.52 56.32
C GLY A 477 13.58 14.46 55.40
N GLU A 478 13.87 14.44 54.07
CA GLU A 478 13.19 15.28 53.07
C GLU A 478 12.11 14.44 52.36
N TYR A 479 10.97 15.05 51.96
CA TYR A 479 9.84 14.39 51.26
C TYR A 479 9.30 13.15 51.99
N THR A 480 9.38 13.09 53.32
CA THR A 480 8.86 11.96 54.11
C THR A 480 7.32 11.88 54.12
N ASP A 481 6.68 12.99 53.74
CA ASP A 481 5.23 13.09 53.56
C ASP A 481 4.76 12.64 52.14
N LEU A 482 5.70 12.37 51.23
CA LEU A 482 5.39 11.91 49.88
C LEU A 482 5.33 10.37 49.86
N ASP A 483 4.12 9.85 50.13
CA ASP A 483 3.86 8.41 50.08
C ASP A 483 3.27 8.04 48.73
N ILE A 484 4.12 7.57 47.80
CA ILE A 484 3.79 7.18 46.46
C ILE A 484 4.20 5.74 46.16
N GLU A 485 3.50 5.09 45.24
CA GLU A 485 3.89 3.82 44.66
C GLU A 485 4.38 4.06 43.24
N LEU A 486 5.55 3.56 42.90
CA LEU A 486 6.07 3.57 41.54
C LEU A 486 5.64 2.30 40.81
N TYR A 487 5.15 2.44 39.59
CA TYR A 487 4.88 1.29 38.77
C TYR A 487 6.19 0.73 38.20
N GLU A 488 6.65 -0.35 38.77
CA GLU A 488 7.91 -1.01 38.42
C GLU A 488 7.67 -2.01 37.27
N TYR A 489 8.10 -1.70 36.07
CA TYR A 489 7.89 -2.52 34.87
C TYR A 489 9.10 -2.50 33.93
N ASP A 490 9.22 -3.55 33.09
CA ASP A 490 10.37 -3.75 32.21
C ASP A 490 10.10 -3.41 30.73
N MET A 491 8.98 -2.75 30.42
CA MET A 491 8.60 -2.37 29.07
C MET A 491 8.51 -0.84 28.92
N ASN A 492 8.91 -0.32 27.76
CA ASN A 492 8.70 1.09 27.45
C ASN A 492 7.24 1.29 27.05
N LEU A 493 6.52 2.17 27.74
CA LEU A 493 5.20 2.62 27.31
C LEU A 493 5.33 3.66 26.18
N GLY A 494 6.31 4.58 26.32
CA GLY A 494 6.49 5.72 25.43
C GLY A 494 5.44 6.83 25.66
N ASP A 495 5.77 8.01 25.16
CA ASP A 495 4.98 9.23 25.37
C ASP A 495 3.49 9.08 24.95
N SER A 496 3.25 8.54 23.76
CA SER A 496 1.89 8.43 23.20
C SER A 496 1.03 7.41 23.94
N GLU A 497 1.60 6.27 24.34
CA GLU A 497 0.89 5.20 25.04
C GLU A 497 0.61 5.57 26.49
N LEU A 498 1.55 6.21 27.17
CA LEU A 498 1.32 6.73 28.50
C LEU A 498 0.19 7.77 28.49
N GLY A 499 0.19 8.70 27.53
CA GLY A 499 -0.89 9.69 27.36
C GLY A 499 -2.25 9.05 27.08
N ALA A 500 -2.28 8.03 26.21
CA ALA A 500 -3.50 7.28 25.93
C ALA A 500 -4.01 6.50 27.15
N THR A 501 -3.09 5.93 27.95
CA THR A 501 -3.41 5.21 29.18
C THR A 501 -4.02 6.14 30.22
N LEU A 502 -3.42 7.31 30.47
CA LEU A 502 -3.97 8.33 31.37
C LEU A 502 -5.37 8.78 30.92
N THR A 503 -5.58 8.98 29.62
CA THR A 503 -6.89 9.33 29.04
C THR A 503 -7.94 8.24 29.30
N LYS A 504 -7.56 6.97 29.24
CA LYS A 504 -8.47 5.87 29.55
C LYS A 504 -8.84 5.83 31.03
N TYR A 505 -7.87 6.00 31.92
CA TYR A 505 -8.10 6.01 33.37
C TYR A 505 -8.87 7.22 33.85
N SER A 506 -8.74 8.35 33.21
CA SER A 506 -9.53 9.55 33.53
C SER A 506 -11.03 9.39 33.25
N ARG A 507 -11.46 8.38 32.52
CA ARG A 507 -12.87 8.07 32.26
C ARG A 507 -13.55 7.31 33.40
N ILE A 508 -12.76 6.81 34.38
CA ILE A 508 -13.25 6.02 35.52
C ILE A 508 -12.90 6.81 36.80
N PRO A 509 -13.82 6.94 37.77
CA PRO A 509 -13.50 7.54 39.05
C PRO A 509 -12.41 6.74 39.76
N ASN A 510 -11.29 7.38 40.10
CA ASN A 510 -10.19 6.76 40.82
C ASN A 510 -10.17 7.27 42.28
N ARG A 511 -10.01 6.35 43.21
CA ARG A 511 -9.91 6.67 44.64
C ARG A 511 -8.58 7.37 44.97
N PHE A 512 -7.51 6.91 44.38
CA PHE A 512 -6.17 7.45 44.55
C PHE A 512 -5.74 8.20 43.28
N ARG A 513 -4.75 9.07 43.41
CA ARG A 513 -4.18 9.78 42.27
C ARG A 513 -3.34 8.85 41.42
N ILE A 514 -3.41 9.01 40.11
CA ILE A 514 -2.60 8.32 39.10
C ILE A 514 -1.86 9.40 38.35
N ILE A 515 -0.54 9.37 38.37
CA ILE A 515 0.33 10.39 37.79
C ILE A 515 1.20 9.74 36.72
N GLY A 516 1.06 10.15 35.48
CA GLY A 516 2.00 9.82 34.41
C GLY A 516 3.16 10.80 34.39
N LEU A 517 4.38 10.32 34.53
CA LEU A 517 5.59 11.14 34.47
C LEU A 517 6.25 10.99 33.09
N PHE A 518 6.31 12.10 32.37
CA PHE A 518 6.84 12.18 31.02
C PHE A 518 8.23 12.85 31.01
N ASP A 519 9.08 12.40 30.11
CA ASP A 519 10.22 13.18 29.67
C ASP A 519 9.72 14.49 29.03
N CYS A 520 10.52 15.55 28.95
CA CYS A 520 10.06 16.80 28.38
C CYS A 520 10.61 17.06 26.98
N ASP A 521 11.04 16.02 26.25
CA ASP A 521 11.73 16.13 24.97
C ASP A 521 10.82 15.94 23.74
N GLU A 522 9.70 15.24 23.87
CA GLU A 522 8.78 14.94 22.74
C GLU A 522 7.30 15.00 23.17
N GLY A 523 6.41 15.01 22.19
CA GLY A 523 4.98 14.76 22.27
C GLY A 523 4.21 15.40 23.43
N ASN A 524 3.58 14.54 24.25
CA ASN A 524 2.78 14.95 25.41
C ASN A 524 3.63 15.61 26.48
N GLY A 525 4.83 15.08 26.75
CA GLY A 525 5.74 15.65 27.76
C GLY A 525 6.10 17.10 27.46
N LYS A 526 6.44 17.42 26.21
CA LYS A 526 6.74 18.79 25.76
C LYS A 526 5.51 19.70 25.86
N ASN A 527 4.33 19.21 25.53
CA ASN A 527 3.08 19.97 25.62
C ASN A 527 2.72 20.24 27.08
N ILE A 528 2.81 19.26 27.95
CA ILE A 528 2.57 19.40 29.39
C ILE A 528 3.57 20.39 30.01
N HIS A 529 4.83 20.35 29.59
CA HIS A 529 5.85 21.31 30.04
C HIS A 529 5.46 22.75 29.70
N ARG A 530 5.01 23.01 28.47
CA ARG A 530 4.54 24.34 28.01
C ARG A 530 3.29 24.82 28.75
N GLU A 531 2.45 23.90 29.22
CA GLU A 531 1.24 24.20 30.01
C GLU A 531 1.52 24.42 31.50
N GLY A 532 2.77 24.51 31.92
CA GLY A 532 3.16 24.71 33.30
C GLY A 532 3.61 23.44 34.03
N GLY A 533 3.80 22.34 33.29
CA GLY A 533 4.42 21.09 33.76
C GLY A 533 3.47 20.08 34.39
N VAL A 534 2.17 20.39 34.55
CA VAL A 534 1.15 19.48 35.05
C VAL A 534 -0.13 19.64 34.24
N ARG A 535 -0.70 18.53 33.79
CA ARG A 535 -1.99 18.48 33.11
C ARG A 535 -2.97 17.59 33.91
N ASN A 536 -4.15 18.11 34.18
CA ASN A 536 -5.22 17.35 34.81
C ASN A 536 -6.09 16.68 33.74
N TYR A 537 -6.19 15.35 33.74
CA TYR A 537 -7.03 14.56 32.83
C TYR A 537 -8.44 14.32 33.40
N GLY A 538 -8.69 14.68 34.68
CA GLY A 538 -9.92 14.37 35.38
C GLY A 538 -9.86 13.09 36.22
N ASN A 539 -10.83 12.91 37.13
CA ASN A 539 -10.96 11.71 37.95
C ASN A 539 -9.67 11.24 38.68
N ASN A 540 -8.94 12.19 39.27
CA ASN A 540 -7.66 11.92 39.96
C ASN A 540 -6.51 11.44 39.05
N VAL A 541 -6.57 11.69 37.74
CA VAL A 541 -5.52 11.33 36.80
C VAL A 541 -4.80 12.59 36.33
N TYR A 542 -3.47 12.58 36.41
CA TYR A 542 -2.61 13.71 36.07
C TYR A 542 -1.47 13.24 35.16
N GLY A 543 -1.03 14.12 34.26
CA GLY A 543 0.22 14.00 33.54
C GLY A 543 1.19 15.06 34.04
N MET A 544 2.43 14.72 34.23
CA MET A 544 3.47 15.59 34.70
C MET A 544 4.72 15.44 33.85
N SER A 545 5.29 16.55 33.35
CA SER A 545 6.61 16.52 32.69
C SER A 545 7.72 16.74 33.71
N ILE A 546 8.88 16.10 33.48
CA ILE A 546 10.06 16.40 34.31
C ILE A 546 10.44 17.87 34.14
N PRO A 547 10.79 18.58 35.25
CA PRO A 547 11.28 19.95 35.18
C PRO A 547 12.73 19.98 34.69
N VAL A 548 13.09 21.03 33.97
CA VAL A 548 14.47 21.25 33.51
C VAL A 548 15.28 21.86 34.66
N PRO A 549 16.39 21.27 35.10
CA PRO A 549 17.22 21.84 36.14
C PRO A 549 17.90 23.14 35.68
N ASP A 550 18.16 24.07 36.61
CA ASP A 550 18.79 25.41 36.34
C ASP A 550 20.18 25.33 35.66
N TYR A 551 20.88 24.21 35.82
CA TYR A 551 22.17 23.98 35.17
C TYR A 551 22.07 23.36 33.76
N ARG A 552 20.84 23.14 33.24
CA ARG A 552 20.56 22.75 31.87
C ARG A 552 19.84 23.86 31.12
N SER A 553 20.31 24.20 29.94
CA SER A 553 19.57 25.11 29.10
C SER A 553 18.45 24.35 28.39
N TYR A 554 17.21 24.83 28.52
CA TYR A 554 16.09 24.38 27.75
C TYR A 554 16.16 25.01 26.34
N ASN A 555 16.90 24.40 25.44
CA ASN A 555 16.71 24.65 24.02
C ASN A 555 15.51 23.82 23.57
N GLU A 556 14.71 24.26 22.61
CA GLU A 556 13.42 23.67 22.16
C GLU A 556 13.34 22.13 22.06
N GLY A 557 14.42 21.42 22.35
CA GLY A 557 14.59 19.98 22.32
C GLY A 557 14.14 19.19 23.56
N GLY A 558 13.96 19.87 24.70
CA GLY A 558 13.65 19.18 25.95
C GLY A 558 14.77 18.29 26.50
N ILE A 559 14.52 17.58 27.60
CA ILE A 559 15.46 16.65 28.26
C ILE A 559 14.79 15.32 28.62
N SER A 560 15.57 14.24 28.62
CA SER A 560 15.20 12.98 29.26
C SER A 560 15.66 12.94 30.72
N ILE A 561 15.18 11.93 31.47
CA ILE A 561 15.38 11.86 32.93
C ILE A 561 16.86 11.81 33.34
N GLU A 562 17.74 11.26 32.51
CA GLU A 562 19.16 11.18 32.83
C GLU A 562 19.82 12.56 32.90
N PHE A 563 19.27 13.57 32.22
CA PHE A 563 19.77 14.95 32.30
C PHE A 563 19.46 15.66 33.63
N LEU A 564 18.71 15.00 34.53
CA LEU A 564 18.56 15.44 35.90
C LEU A 564 19.84 15.22 36.76
N TYR A 565 20.76 14.40 36.29
CA TYR A 565 22.09 14.32 36.86
C TYR A 565 23.01 15.41 36.34
N ARG A 566 24.02 15.80 37.13
CA ARG A 566 25.10 16.62 36.61
C ARG A 566 26.01 15.79 35.70
N ASP A 567 26.77 16.45 34.82
CA ASP A 567 27.67 15.77 33.88
C ASP A 567 28.68 14.84 34.55
N GLU A 568 29.19 15.28 35.74
CA GLU A 568 30.14 14.47 36.52
C GLU A 568 29.57 13.11 36.91
N ASP A 569 28.29 13.05 37.22
CA ASP A 569 27.60 11.80 37.60
C ASP A 569 27.11 11.02 36.38
N MET A 570 26.55 11.69 35.39
CA MET A 570 26.04 11.08 34.18
C MET A 570 27.15 10.39 33.37
N LYS A 571 28.36 10.96 33.39
CA LYS A 571 29.52 10.48 32.65
C LYS A 571 30.45 9.56 33.47
N LYS A 572 30.00 9.07 34.63
CA LYS A 572 30.76 8.06 35.41
C LYS A 572 31.02 6.81 34.60
N ILE A 573 32.23 6.26 34.73
CA ILE A 573 32.69 5.11 33.97
C ILE A 573 32.47 3.85 34.80
N ASP A 574 31.80 2.84 34.26
CA ASP A 574 31.55 1.57 34.91
C ASP A 574 32.81 0.68 34.98
N GLY A 575 32.67 -0.47 35.60
CA GLY A 575 33.76 -1.46 35.72
C GLY A 575 34.28 -2.03 34.38
N ASP A 576 33.53 -1.90 33.33
CA ASP A 576 33.86 -2.33 31.97
C ASP A 576 34.34 -1.16 31.06
N ASN A 577 34.70 -0.04 31.67
CA ASN A 577 35.16 1.18 30.96
C ASN A 577 34.13 1.80 30.04
N ARG A 578 32.82 1.71 30.34
CA ARG A 578 31.70 2.26 29.59
C ARG A 578 31.03 3.40 30.33
N ARG A 579 30.51 4.40 29.60
CA ARG A 579 29.74 5.50 30.15
C ARG A 579 28.65 5.99 29.19
N LEU A 580 27.77 6.88 29.64
CA LEU A 580 26.91 7.62 28.77
C LEU A 580 27.70 8.72 28.05
N TYR A 581 27.41 8.90 26.78
CA TYR A 581 27.94 9.99 25.94
C TYR A 581 26.81 10.90 25.53
N VAL A 582 27.14 12.17 25.22
CA VAL A 582 26.16 13.14 24.74
C VAL A 582 26.58 13.75 23.41
N THR A 583 25.61 14.29 22.67
CA THR A 583 25.82 14.79 21.30
C THR A 583 26.94 15.83 21.20
N SER A 584 27.01 16.76 22.16
CA SER A 584 28.01 17.83 22.18
C SER A 584 29.46 17.34 22.37
N GLU A 585 29.67 16.10 22.73
CA GLU A 585 30.99 15.48 22.87
C GLU A 585 31.60 15.03 21.52
N PHE A 586 30.80 15.04 20.45
CA PHE A 586 31.23 14.59 19.11
C PHE A 586 31.29 15.75 18.13
N ASN A 587 32.29 15.71 17.26
CA ASN A 587 32.39 16.66 16.14
C ASN A 587 31.51 16.19 14.95
N GLU A 588 31.39 17.04 13.91
CA GLU A 588 30.57 16.79 12.70
C GLU A 588 30.91 15.48 11.98
N ASN A 589 32.10 14.94 12.21
CA ASN A 589 32.55 13.67 11.66
C ASN A 589 32.27 12.47 12.58
N GLY A 590 31.52 12.67 13.64
CA GLY A 590 31.17 11.63 14.61
C GLY A 590 32.34 11.14 15.46
N ARG A 591 33.43 11.95 15.59
CA ARG A 591 34.58 11.65 16.43
C ARG A 591 34.45 12.37 17.76
N TYR A 592 34.79 11.66 18.84
CA TYR A 592 34.82 12.20 20.20
C TYR A 592 35.89 13.30 20.29
N ILE A 593 35.51 14.49 20.72
CA ILE A 593 36.35 15.69 20.65
C ILE A 593 37.61 15.55 21.55
N ALA A 594 37.49 14.92 22.71
CA ALA A 594 38.59 14.75 23.63
C ALA A 594 39.56 13.62 23.25
N ASP A 595 39.08 12.64 22.43
CA ASP A 595 39.89 11.55 21.92
C ASP A 595 39.37 11.12 20.54
N LEU A 596 40.03 11.55 19.50
CA LEU A 596 39.65 11.29 18.11
C LEU A 596 39.75 9.81 17.69
N THR A 597 40.32 8.94 18.54
CA THR A 597 40.32 7.48 18.29
C THR A 597 38.96 6.85 18.58
N ILE A 598 38.13 7.52 19.35
CA ILE A 598 36.76 7.11 19.68
C ILE A 598 35.78 7.76 18.69
N GLY A 599 34.78 7.02 18.28
CA GLY A 599 33.76 7.54 17.36
C GLY A 599 32.46 6.77 17.41
N VAL A 600 31.47 7.26 16.67
CA VAL A 600 30.16 6.60 16.52
C VAL A 600 30.07 5.77 15.25
N LYS A 601 29.42 4.62 15.32
CA LYS A 601 29.20 3.74 14.16
C LYS A 601 28.37 4.39 13.07
N ASN A 602 27.34 5.16 13.46
CA ASN A 602 26.42 5.79 12.51
C ASN A 602 26.58 7.31 12.53
N ILE A 603 27.38 7.81 11.60
CA ILE A 603 27.69 9.24 11.46
C ILE A 603 26.46 10.06 11.06
N GLU A 604 25.52 9.50 10.31
CA GLU A 604 24.30 10.23 9.89
C GLU A 604 23.43 10.61 11.08
N LYS A 605 23.32 9.73 12.08
CA LYS A 605 22.62 10.05 13.33
C LYS A 605 23.23 11.26 14.06
N VAL A 606 24.57 11.35 14.08
CA VAL A 606 25.25 12.48 14.72
C VAL A 606 24.98 13.77 13.99
N LYS A 607 25.08 13.79 12.66
CA LYS A 607 24.81 14.97 11.84
C LYS A 607 23.40 15.49 12.06
N ASN A 608 22.41 14.60 12.02
CA ASN A 608 21.01 14.96 12.25
C ASN A 608 20.77 15.54 13.66
N TYR A 609 21.52 15.12 14.68
CA TYR A 609 21.39 15.66 16.03
C TYR A 609 22.11 16.99 16.19
N ILE A 610 23.29 17.18 15.62
CA ILE A 610 24.02 18.44 15.62
C ILE A 610 23.19 19.51 14.89
N GLU A 611 22.61 19.19 13.73
CA GLU A 611 21.73 20.09 12.98
C GLU A 611 20.44 20.45 13.72
N SER A 612 19.92 19.51 14.54
CA SER A 612 18.70 19.74 15.32
C SER A 612 18.88 20.58 16.58
N THR A 613 20.10 20.96 16.95
CA THR A 613 20.47 21.66 18.20
C THR A 613 20.00 20.95 19.50
N LYS A 614 19.67 19.66 19.41
CA LYS A 614 19.20 18.85 20.55
C LYS A 614 20.35 18.09 21.21
N GLU A 615 20.48 18.22 22.52
CA GLU A 615 21.37 17.36 23.30
C GLU A 615 20.73 15.99 23.46
N LYS A 616 21.38 14.94 23.00
CA LYS A 616 20.92 13.54 23.15
C LYS A 616 21.99 12.65 23.75
N ILE A 617 21.54 11.58 24.41
CA ILE A 617 22.43 10.57 25.00
C ILE A 617 22.71 9.48 23.98
N TYR A 618 23.99 9.14 23.82
CA TYR A 618 24.45 7.93 23.14
C TYR A 618 24.71 6.84 24.17
N ASP A 619 23.80 5.88 24.23
CA ASP A 619 23.84 4.71 25.10
C ASP A 619 24.26 3.43 24.36
N HIS A 620 24.54 3.56 23.06
CA HIS A 620 25.06 2.52 22.16
C HIS A 620 25.79 3.20 20.98
N ASP A 621 26.41 2.42 20.12
CA ASP A 621 27.08 2.89 18.90
C ASP A 621 28.40 3.71 19.09
N VAL A 622 28.87 3.95 20.30
CA VAL A 622 30.20 4.55 20.55
C VAL A 622 31.23 3.46 20.66
N ILE A 623 32.27 3.54 19.84
CA ILE A 623 33.30 2.50 19.73
C ILE A 623 34.72 3.09 19.78
N ASP A 624 35.66 2.29 20.29
CA ASP A 624 37.11 2.54 20.16
C ASP A 624 37.63 2.16 18.76
N ILE A 625 38.94 2.37 18.55
CA ILE A 625 39.61 2.02 17.29
C ILE A 625 39.60 0.52 16.98
N ASN A 626 39.40 -0.33 17.99
CA ASN A 626 39.32 -1.78 17.83
C ASN A 626 37.87 -2.28 17.62
N GLY A 627 36.89 -1.38 17.66
CA GLY A 627 35.46 -1.71 17.50
C GLY A 627 34.78 -2.15 18.79
N ASN A 628 35.44 -2.03 19.97
CA ASN A 628 34.81 -2.32 21.25
C ASN A 628 33.83 -1.22 21.63
N SER A 629 32.69 -1.60 22.20
CA SER A 629 31.66 -0.64 22.66
C SER A 629 32.11 0.05 23.94
N LEU A 630 32.14 1.37 23.93
CA LEU A 630 32.42 2.24 25.07
C LEU A 630 31.16 2.88 25.65
N ALA A 631 30.01 2.70 25.01
CA ALA A 631 28.73 3.23 25.49
C ALA A 631 28.13 2.31 26.55
N LEU A 632 27.73 2.89 27.68
CA LEU A 632 26.90 2.26 28.70
C LEU A 632 25.44 2.44 28.27
N SER A 633 24.65 1.37 28.27
CA SER A 633 23.21 1.48 27.96
C SER A 633 22.49 2.24 29.09
N LYS A 634 21.44 2.99 28.74
CA LYS A 634 20.55 3.65 29.72
C LYS A 634 20.01 2.66 30.74
N GLU A 635 19.73 1.43 30.34
CA GLU A 635 19.25 0.38 31.23
C GLU A 635 20.28 -0.04 32.25
N ASN A 636 21.53 -0.25 31.82
CA ASN A 636 22.63 -0.57 32.74
C ASN A 636 22.97 0.59 33.67
N PHE A 637 22.96 1.84 33.14
CA PHE A 637 23.14 3.04 33.93
C PHE A 637 22.08 3.14 35.04
N ALA A 638 20.80 3.03 34.70
CA ALA A 638 19.69 3.09 35.63
C ALA A 638 19.79 1.95 36.71
N THR A 639 20.15 0.76 36.26
CA THR A 639 20.31 -0.41 37.17
C THR A 639 21.49 -0.24 38.10
N ASN A 640 22.63 0.27 37.64
CA ASN A 640 23.80 0.56 38.43
C ASN A 640 23.52 1.64 39.50
N VAL A 641 22.76 2.68 39.14
CA VAL A 641 22.32 3.72 40.07
C VAL A 641 21.35 3.14 41.10
N LEU A 642 20.33 2.39 40.69
CA LEU A 642 19.37 1.78 41.62
C LEU A 642 20.05 0.89 42.66
N ASN A 643 20.98 0.07 42.21
CA ASN A 643 21.69 -0.89 43.06
C ASN A 643 22.93 -0.31 43.74
N SER A 644 23.22 0.98 43.58
CA SER A 644 24.41 1.66 44.15
C SER A 644 25.71 0.94 43.83
N VAL A 645 25.90 0.47 42.61
CA VAL A 645 27.12 -0.16 42.13
C VAL A 645 28.21 0.89 41.97
N THR A 646 29.40 0.69 42.55
CA THR A 646 30.54 1.61 42.42
C THR A 646 30.93 1.78 40.94
N PRO A 647 31.06 3.02 40.41
CA PRO A 647 31.09 4.32 41.09
C PRO A 647 29.71 5.05 41.19
N PHE A 648 28.60 4.39 40.93
CA PHE A 648 27.25 4.99 40.96
C PHE A 648 26.64 4.98 42.41
N ASP A 649 27.38 4.52 43.41
CA ASP A 649 27.01 4.55 44.83
C ASP A 649 27.03 5.97 45.43
N ASN A 650 27.74 6.90 44.81
CA ASN A 650 27.86 8.29 45.22
C ASN A 650 27.34 9.25 44.12
N MET A 651 26.03 9.22 43.89
CA MET A 651 25.36 10.09 42.93
C MET A 651 24.75 11.33 43.58
N ASN A 652 24.80 12.46 42.89
CA ASN A 652 24.14 13.68 43.32
C ASN A 652 22.72 13.77 42.73
N PHE A 653 21.71 13.65 43.59
CA PHE A 653 20.31 13.69 43.19
C PHE A 653 19.69 15.08 43.26
N SER A 654 20.46 16.18 43.41
CA SER A 654 19.91 17.53 43.57
C SER A 654 18.98 17.98 42.43
N GLY A 655 19.22 17.50 41.21
CA GLY A 655 18.36 17.84 40.05
C GLY A 655 16.98 17.18 40.10
N PHE A 656 16.79 16.16 40.89
CA PHE A 656 15.49 15.50 41.09
C PHE A 656 14.61 16.25 42.10
N ARG A 657 15.12 17.22 42.82
CA ARG A 657 14.39 17.96 43.86
C ARG A 657 13.13 18.61 43.27
N ALA A 658 13.24 19.32 42.13
CA ALA A 658 12.14 19.95 41.47
C ALA A 658 11.06 18.95 40.97
N VAL A 659 11.44 17.70 40.66
CA VAL A 659 10.48 16.64 40.33
C VAL A 659 9.63 16.32 41.56
N PHE A 660 10.25 16.13 42.72
CA PHE A 660 9.54 15.79 43.98
C PHE A 660 8.71 16.95 44.51
N GLU A 661 9.15 18.20 44.36
CA GLU A 661 8.35 19.37 44.69
C GLU A 661 7.08 19.42 43.84
N ARG A 662 7.20 19.17 42.54
CA ARG A 662 6.04 19.13 41.62
C ARG A 662 5.13 17.94 41.93
N LEU A 663 5.70 16.74 42.17
CA LEU A 663 4.92 15.57 42.60
C LEU A 663 4.17 15.85 43.90
N ARG A 664 4.86 16.43 44.90
CA ARG A 664 4.27 16.80 46.18
C ARG A 664 3.09 17.77 46.01
N SER A 665 3.21 18.76 45.14
CA SER A 665 2.11 19.70 44.86
C SER A 665 0.90 19.01 44.25
N VAL A 666 1.10 17.96 43.38
CA VAL A 666 0.01 17.17 42.80
C VAL A 666 -0.55 16.17 43.80
N VAL A 667 0.27 15.59 44.71
CA VAL A 667 -0.16 14.55 45.66
C VAL A 667 -0.88 15.15 46.87
N LEU A 668 -0.47 16.33 47.35
CA LEU A 668 -0.98 16.93 48.58
C LEU A 668 -2.01 18.08 48.29
N GLY A 669 -1.94 18.71 47.10
CA GLY A 669 -2.90 19.74 46.66
C GLY A 669 -4.09 19.11 45.97
#